data_e3caa80fa4049231fcbc1bca23a1d41f
#
_entry.id   e3caa80fa4049231fcbc1bca23a1d41f
#
_cell.length_a   1.000
_cell.length_b   1.000
_cell.length_c   1.000
_cell.angle_alpha   90.00
_cell.angle_beta   90.00
_cell.angle_gamma   90.00
#
_symmetry.space_group_name_H-M   'P 1'
#
loop_
_entity.id
_entity.type
_entity.pdbx_description
1 polymer ?
#
loop_
_entity_poly.entity_id
_entity_poly.type
_entity_poly.pdbx_seq_one_letter_code
_entity_poly.pdbx_strand_id
1 'polypeptide(L)'
;MKTSNLIISLLVISPVTLSAQEQKIEGIVYDDNGNVVEFANVVQVDSCMHFVTGTTTSPKGTFSLPIQRKKNTGYLITSYVGMSSDTISLAKTFQQPLHIILKNKSTEIGEVVVKGKRSLFKNENDIITANVQNTILAKAGSLDNLMNQIPFVSGGGGEYNIFGRGGAVVYLNNSKVYDANILKTINSDRIKKVQVITNPGSRYSSDVKAVIKIFTVDNPDGLGGNAYTSITKGRKFSNNEGASVVYNSGKWQLTGGIGHANYKTQEYTEDRTSVISEPNLLYTNNTTLDYDMTFLDGNLGITYQPSARQTIGFNTRITKYEHNHTIDDAIINHYTDGVNDFHTDGVNKSKNVPIQWLTNTFYTLSLGKTRLDFTDDILVGTQSRKLFYGEQNDVEVSTKNKSHYLMNSFVADINTPITTKVSLNYGGEFTYSRYKQTFDFDENNIETEMKNAENKNEQILGAAYANLNTQIGKFSMNAGLRYEYASWQYFVGNMKQKSQSRDYNDLFPSLNISYHPNDVSNISLGYRQTVRRPNYGELNDNIEYQSRYYYVQGNSKLDYSYTNSINMLASYKNLRLIGSLDFVNDDIAMKRSLLGESKDIVLSQATNISNYKRWNVGVNWWQHFGIYTPYLEIGLGGQTFSYTYMDTPYHFNHPYVNFKVHNTFELKNDFSITLFVDYYGKNYSLFREVTEQWNTQLSLSKNIKSWFFELSVNNVLCPRSRTSTTRCDWINDASYSNRDNRNVFLLVSYSFNYKQKRHQANTKSNEIRRF
;
A
#
# COMPACT_ATOMS: atom_id res chain seq x y z
N MET A 1 39.15 -41.64 -6.11
CA MET A 1 38.81 -43.07 -5.91
C MET A 1 37.63 -43.19 -4.98
N LYS A 2 36.63 -43.94 -5.40
CA LYS A 2 35.39 -44.40 -4.74
C LYS A 2 34.28 -43.37 -4.56
N THR A 3 33.41 -43.37 -5.55
CA THR A 3 32.01 -42.99 -5.59
C THR A 3 31.17 -43.92 -4.72
N SER A 4 30.30 -43.37 -3.89
CA SER A 4 29.21 -44.13 -3.24
C SER A 4 27.86 -43.60 -3.72
N ASN A 5 27.20 -44.42 -4.53
CA ASN A 5 25.83 -44.23 -4.97
C ASN A 5 24.86 -44.51 -3.80
N LEU A 6 24.02 -43.56 -3.44
CA LEU A 6 22.89 -43.79 -2.55
C LEU A 6 21.64 -43.91 -3.40
N ILE A 7 21.13 -45.12 -3.55
CA ILE A 7 19.85 -45.46 -4.19
C ILE A 7 18.76 -45.26 -3.14
N ILE A 8 17.92 -44.26 -3.33
CA ILE A 8 16.65 -44.07 -2.54
C ILE A 8 15.55 -44.82 -3.24
N SER A 9 15.12 -45.93 -2.64
CA SER A 9 13.97 -46.71 -3.07
C SER A 9 12.68 -45.96 -2.72
N LEU A 10 11.94 -45.51 -3.72
CA LEU A 10 10.59 -44.94 -3.56
C LEU A 10 9.59 -46.07 -3.34
N LEU A 11 9.09 -46.22 -2.13
CA LEU A 11 7.95 -47.10 -1.82
C LEU A 11 6.68 -46.40 -2.32
N VAL A 12 6.07 -46.89 -3.40
CA VAL A 12 4.77 -46.51 -3.89
C VAL A 12 3.71 -47.20 -3.03
N ILE A 13 3.14 -46.47 -2.08
CA ILE A 13 1.92 -46.89 -1.38
C ILE A 13 0.74 -46.40 -2.21
N SER A 14 0.06 -47.31 -2.89
CA SER A 14 -1.22 -47.06 -3.56
C SER A 14 -2.33 -46.89 -2.49
N PRO A 15 -3.01 -45.73 -2.42
CA PRO A 15 -4.21 -45.67 -1.58
C PRO A 15 -5.37 -46.40 -2.29
N VAL A 16 -5.87 -47.43 -1.67
CA VAL A 16 -7.18 -48.02 -2.03
C VAL A 16 -8.22 -46.96 -1.67
N THR A 17 -8.73 -46.27 -2.65
CA THR A 17 -9.87 -45.37 -2.48
C THR A 17 -11.15 -46.22 -2.36
N LEU A 18 -11.65 -46.41 -1.12
CA LEU A 18 -13.06 -46.76 -0.94
C LEU A 18 -13.88 -45.55 -1.43
N SER A 19 -14.45 -45.68 -2.62
CA SER A 19 -15.42 -44.72 -3.15
C SER A 19 -16.71 -44.87 -2.34
N ALA A 20 -16.89 -44.02 -1.32
CA ALA A 20 -18.20 -43.84 -0.72
C ALA A 20 -19.08 -43.15 -1.77
N GLN A 21 -20.07 -43.84 -2.29
CA GLN A 21 -21.04 -43.32 -3.23
C GLN A 21 -21.86 -42.22 -2.52
N GLU A 22 -21.52 -40.94 -2.82
CA GLU A 22 -22.28 -39.79 -2.31
C GLU A 22 -23.72 -39.88 -2.82
N GLN A 23 -24.68 -40.08 -1.90
CA GLN A 23 -26.08 -39.98 -2.24
C GLN A 23 -26.45 -38.53 -2.55
N LYS A 24 -27.01 -38.27 -3.73
CA LYS A 24 -27.47 -36.95 -4.17
C LYS A 24 -28.98 -36.94 -4.27
N ILE A 25 -29.60 -35.82 -3.96
CA ILE A 25 -30.99 -35.51 -4.28
C ILE A 25 -30.98 -34.64 -5.53
N GLU A 26 -31.75 -35.09 -6.52
CA GLU A 26 -31.91 -34.32 -7.77
C GLU A 26 -33.38 -33.92 -7.93
N GLY A 27 -33.61 -32.75 -8.53
CA GLY A 27 -34.96 -32.25 -8.72
C GLY A 27 -35.02 -31.03 -9.65
N ILE A 28 -36.26 -30.59 -9.88
CA ILE A 28 -36.61 -29.43 -10.67
C ILE A 28 -37.57 -28.56 -9.85
N VAL A 29 -37.36 -27.27 -9.87
CA VAL A 29 -38.20 -26.26 -9.19
C VAL A 29 -39.03 -25.50 -10.21
N TYR A 30 -40.34 -25.41 -9.97
CA TYR A 30 -41.32 -24.69 -10.78
C TYR A 30 -42.01 -23.59 -9.98
N ASP A 31 -42.56 -22.58 -10.66
CA ASP A 31 -43.52 -21.66 -10.09
C ASP A 31 -44.95 -22.23 -10.19
N ASP A 32 -45.93 -21.50 -9.64
CA ASP A 32 -47.35 -21.87 -9.70
C ASP A 32 -47.99 -21.79 -11.10
N ASN A 33 -47.27 -21.21 -12.09
CA ASN A 33 -47.65 -21.16 -13.52
C ASN A 33 -46.97 -22.28 -14.35
N GLY A 34 -46.13 -23.12 -13.71
CA GLY A 34 -45.42 -24.20 -14.37
C GLY A 34 -44.11 -23.79 -15.07
N ASN A 35 -43.63 -22.54 -14.89
CA ASN A 35 -42.35 -22.13 -15.39
C ASN A 35 -41.24 -22.61 -14.44
N VAL A 36 -40.06 -22.91 -15.01
CA VAL A 36 -38.91 -23.29 -14.20
C VAL A 36 -38.37 -22.10 -13.42
N VAL A 37 -38.00 -22.29 -12.15
CA VAL A 37 -37.43 -21.26 -11.30
C VAL A 37 -35.90 -21.42 -11.29
N GLU A 38 -35.22 -20.51 -11.96
CA GLU A 38 -33.76 -20.46 -11.96
C GLU A 38 -33.22 -19.77 -10.70
N PHE A 39 -32.07 -20.23 -10.22
CA PHE A 39 -31.39 -19.69 -9.04
C PHE A 39 -32.20 -19.76 -7.73
N ALA A 40 -33.18 -20.62 -7.61
CA ALA A 40 -33.84 -20.93 -6.34
C ALA A 40 -32.84 -21.61 -5.39
N ASN A 41 -32.84 -21.19 -4.13
CA ASN A 41 -31.99 -21.81 -3.11
C ASN A 41 -32.60 -23.15 -2.68
N VAL A 42 -31.81 -24.22 -2.67
CA VAL A 42 -32.16 -25.55 -2.18
C VAL A 42 -31.18 -25.94 -1.09
N VAL A 43 -31.68 -26.04 0.15
CA VAL A 43 -30.86 -26.15 1.35
C VAL A 43 -31.30 -27.35 2.18
N GLN A 44 -30.34 -28.19 2.61
CA GLN A 44 -30.55 -29.19 3.64
C GLN A 44 -30.32 -28.58 5.02
N VAL A 45 -31.26 -28.76 5.93
CA VAL A 45 -31.12 -28.40 7.35
C VAL A 45 -31.32 -29.70 8.21
N ASP A 46 -30.73 -29.72 9.40
CA ASP A 46 -30.93 -30.78 10.37
C ASP A 46 -32.28 -30.66 11.06
N SER A 47 -32.60 -31.59 11.96
CA SER A 47 -33.86 -31.61 12.72
C SER A 47 -34.04 -30.39 13.64
N CYS A 48 -32.95 -29.65 13.94
CA CYS A 48 -32.94 -28.41 14.70
C CYS A 48 -32.92 -27.17 13.80
N MET A 49 -33.16 -27.33 12.47
CA MET A 49 -33.15 -26.26 11.46
C MET A 49 -31.79 -25.58 11.25
N HIS A 50 -30.66 -26.20 11.62
CA HIS A 50 -29.34 -25.71 11.31
C HIS A 50 -28.94 -26.14 9.89
N PHE A 51 -28.24 -25.24 9.19
CA PHE A 51 -27.73 -25.46 7.83
C PHE A 51 -26.72 -26.61 7.77
N VAL A 52 -26.91 -27.54 6.84
CA VAL A 52 -26.03 -28.69 6.58
C VAL A 52 -25.28 -28.52 5.25
N THR A 53 -26.01 -28.36 4.14
CA THR A 53 -25.49 -28.17 2.79
C THR A 53 -26.54 -27.47 1.92
N GLY A 54 -26.12 -26.89 0.79
CA GLY A 54 -27.07 -26.21 -0.11
C GLY A 54 -26.52 -26.04 -1.52
N THR A 55 -27.45 -25.84 -2.46
CA THR A 55 -27.17 -25.51 -3.87
C THR A 55 -28.21 -24.53 -4.38
N THR A 56 -28.07 -24.09 -5.63
CA THR A 56 -29.07 -23.30 -6.34
C THR A 56 -29.50 -24.00 -7.62
N THR A 57 -30.72 -23.74 -8.07
CA THR A 57 -31.21 -24.30 -9.34
C THR A 57 -30.45 -23.65 -10.53
N SER A 58 -30.22 -24.45 -11.56
CA SER A 58 -29.67 -24.06 -12.85
C SER A 58 -30.67 -23.19 -13.63
N PRO A 59 -30.28 -22.59 -14.78
CA PRO A 59 -31.18 -21.87 -15.67
C PRO A 59 -32.34 -22.75 -16.22
N LYS A 60 -32.26 -24.08 -16.09
CA LYS A 60 -33.32 -25.02 -16.42
C LYS A 60 -34.16 -25.42 -15.20
N GLY A 61 -34.00 -24.75 -14.07
CA GLY A 61 -34.69 -25.06 -12.83
C GLY A 61 -34.20 -26.31 -12.13
N THR A 62 -33.22 -27.05 -12.64
CA THR A 62 -32.70 -28.30 -12.08
C THR A 62 -31.69 -28.08 -10.97
N PHE A 63 -31.67 -28.95 -9.96
CA PHE A 63 -30.64 -28.97 -8.92
C PHE A 63 -30.13 -30.39 -8.66
N SER A 64 -28.92 -30.51 -8.16
CA SER A 64 -28.31 -31.73 -7.62
C SER A 64 -27.59 -31.39 -6.33
N LEU A 65 -28.03 -31.95 -5.21
CA LEU A 65 -27.55 -31.67 -3.87
C LEU A 65 -26.98 -32.94 -3.22
N PRO A 66 -25.67 -32.98 -2.87
CA PRO A 66 -25.12 -34.08 -2.09
C PRO A 66 -25.66 -34.04 -0.66
N ILE A 67 -26.28 -35.16 -0.19
CA ILE A 67 -26.82 -35.22 1.15
C ILE A 67 -25.86 -35.86 2.14
N GLN A 68 -25.74 -35.23 3.32
CA GLN A 68 -25.05 -35.82 4.47
C GLN A 68 -26.07 -36.51 5.37
N ARG A 69 -26.16 -37.85 5.33
CA ARG A 69 -26.96 -38.62 6.28
C ARG A 69 -26.19 -38.80 7.59
N LYS A 70 -26.43 -37.95 8.59
CA LYS A 70 -26.22 -38.27 10.02
C LYS A 70 -27.56 -38.71 10.63
N LYS A 71 -27.52 -39.47 11.71
CA LYS A 71 -28.61 -40.17 12.39
C LYS A 71 -29.95 -39.44 12.63
N ASN A 72 -30.09 -38.16 12.32
CA ASN A 72 -31.34 -37.39 12.33
C ASN A 72 -31.51 -36.71 10.96
N THR A 73 -32.35 -37.32 10.14
CA THR A 73 -32.81 -36.80 8.86
C THR A 73 -33.57 -35.50 9.09
N GLY A 74 -33.03 -34.35 8.59
CA GLY A 74 -33.68 -33.06 8.67
C GLY A 74 -34.65 -32.78 7.52
N TYR A 75 -34.61 -31.55 7.01
CA TYR A 75 -35.53 -31.09 5.96
C TYR A 75 -34.74 -30.55 4.77
N LEU A 76 -35.34 -30.65 3.58
CA LEU A 76 -34.92 -29.91 2.38
C LEU A 76 -35.83 -28.70 2.26
N ILE A 77 -35.26 -27.51 2.31
CA ILE A 77 -35.96 -26.23 2.16
C ILE A 77 -35.60 -25.62 0.82
N THR A 78 -36.61 -25.35 0.01
CA THR A 78 -36.46 -24.66 -1.27
C THR A 78 -37.10 -23.29 -1.17
N SER A 79 -36.39 -22.23 -1.55
CA SER A 79 -36.86 -20.85 -1.45
C SER A 79 -36.38 -19.98 -2.62
N TYR A 80 -37.24 -19.02 -2.98
CA TYR A 80 -36.95 -18.00 -3.98
C TYR A 80 -37.54 -16.67 -3.58
N VAL A 81 -36.91 -15.55 -3.99
CA VAL A 81 -37.38 -14.22 -3.64
C VAL A 81 -38.74 -13.93 -4.23
N GLY A 82 -39.70 -13.57 -3.38
CA GLY A 82 -41.10 -13.31 -3.78
C GLY A 82 -41.98 -14.55 -3.81
N MET A 83 -41.48 -15.74 -3.46
CA MET A 83 -42.25 -16.99 -3.40
C MET A 83 -42.25 -17.57 -1.99
N SER A 84 -43.29 -18.42 -1.67
CA SER A 84 -43.34 -19.16 -0.41
C SER A 84 -42.33 -20.31 -0.46
N SER A 85 -41.52 -20.47 0.58
CA SER A 85 -40.61 -21.60 0.69
C SER A 85 -41.38 -22.92 0.81
N ASP A 86 -40.88 -23.98 0.17
CA ASP A 86 -41.37 -25.35 0.35
C ASP A 86 -40.38 -26.16 1.19
N THR A 87 -40.92 -27.04 2.06
CA THR A 87 -40.11 -27.80 3.01
C THR A 87 -40.47 -29.28 2.93
N ILE A 88 -39.51 -30.09 2.52
CA ILE A 88 -39.68 -31.54 2.35
C ILE A 88 -38.89 -32.26 3.46
N SER A 89 -39.56 -33.13 4.20
CA SER A 89 -38.91 -33.95 5.23
C SER A 89 -38.07 -35.06 4.59
N LEU A 90 -36.81 -35.13 4.91
CA LEU A 90 -35.88 -36.18 4.44
C LEU A 90 -36.03 -37.52 5.17
N ALA A 91 -36.94 -37.59 6.17
CA ALA A 91 -37.29 -38.83 6.85
C ALA A 91 -38.26 -39.71 6.05
N LYS A 92 -38.91 -39.15 5.04
CA LYS A 92 -39.85 -39.88 4.17
C LYS A 92 -39.16 -40.34 2.89
N THR A 93 -39.59 -41.47 2.35
CA THR A 93 -39.20 -41.91 0.99
C THR A 93 -39.87 -41.03 -0.06
N PHE A 94 -39.11 -40.49 -1.00
CA PHE A 94 -39.59 -39.67 -2.11
C PHE A 94 -39.05 -40.21 -3.44
N GLN A 95 -39.81 -40.01 -4.51
CA GLN A 95 -39.37 -40.35 -5.87
C GLN A 95 -38.42 -39.28 -6.37
N GLN A 96 -37.37 -39.66 -7.07
CA GLN A 96 -36.44 -38.75 -7.75
C GLN A 96 -36.65 -38.85 -9.27
N PRO A 97 -36.52 -37.73 -9.99
CA PRO A 97 -36.20 -36.37 -9.48
C PRO A 97 -37.37 -35.71 -8.75
N LEU A 98 -37.07 -34.88 -7.74
CA LEU A 98 -38.07 -34.13 -7.00
C LEU A 98 -38.65 -33.01 -7.88
N HIS A 99 -40.00 -32.91 -7.88
CA HIS A 99 -40.70 -31.77 -8.49
C HIS A 99 -41.20 -30.83 -7.38
N ILE A 100 -40.62 -29.64 -7.27
CA ILE A 100 -40.92 -28.68 -6.20
C ILE A 100 -41.64 -27.49 -6.84
N ILE A 101 -42.80 -27.11 -6.29
CA ILE A 101 -43.59 -25.98 -6.78
C ILE A 101 -43.58 -24.87 -5.74
N LEU A 102 -43.01 -23.73 -6.05
CA LEU A 102 -42.99 -22.53 -5.23
C LEU A 102 -44.16 -21.61 -5.62
N LYS A 103 -45.03 -21.29 -4.64
CA LYS A 103 -46.19 -20.40 -4.87
C LYS A 103 -45.81 -18.94 -4.66
N ASN A 104 -46.33 -18.05 -5.50
CA ASN A 104 -46.17 -16.63 -5.33
C ASN A 104 -46.74 -16.15 -3.99
N LYS A 105 -45.96 -15.37 -3.24
CA LYS A 105 -46.36 -14.84 -1.94
C LYS A 105 -46.37 -13.29 -1.99
N SER A 106 -47.56 -12.74 -1.92
CA SER A 106 -47.78 -11.31 -1.76
C SER A 106 -47.82 -10.92 -0.27
N THR A 107 -46.68 -10.99 0.42
CA THR A 107 -46.58 -10.45 1.79
C THR A 107 -45.09 -10.20 2.08
N GLU A 108 -44.76 -9.06 2.69
CA GLU A 108 -43.42 -8.72 3.15
C GLU A 108 -42.84 -9.87 4.01
N ILE A 109 -41.84 -10.52 3.50
CA ILE A 109 -41.14 -11.58 4.23
C ILE A 109 -39.98 -10.90 4.95
N GLY A 110 -39.98 -10.99 6.28
CA GLY A 110 -38.80 -10.70 7.07
C GLY A 110 -37.67 -11.61 6.57
N GLU A 111 -36.60 -10.98 6.10
CA GLU A 111 -35.41 -11.60 5.52
C GLU A 111 -34.80 -12.60 6.50
N VAL A 112 -34.91 -13.91 6.21
CA VAL A 112 -34.09 -14.92 6.90
C VAL A 112 -32.68 -14.81 6.36
N VAL A 113 -31.92 -13.89 6.92
CA VAL A 113 -30.49 -13.74 6.65
C VAL A 113 -29.79 -14.96 7.25
N VAL A 114 -29.50 -15.94 6.43
CA VAL A 114 -28.51 -16.99 6.77
C VAL A 114 -27.16 -16.27 6.83
N LYS A 115 -26.80 -15.74 8.00
CA LYS A 115 -25.48 -15.20 8.30
C LYS A 115 -24.48 -16.36 8.36
N GLY A 116 -24.10 -16.90 7.21
CA GLY A 116 -22.83 -17.59 7.13
C GLY A 116 -21.75 -16.59 7.57
N LYS A 117 -21.08 -16.84 8.70
CA LYS A 117 -19.97 -15.99 9.16
C LYS A 117 -18.89 -16.01 8.09
N ARG A 118 -18.84 -15.00 7.21
CA ARG A 118 -17.73 -14.83 6.30
C ARG A 118 -16.46 -14.69 7.13
N SER A 119 -15.43 -15.47 6.79
CA SER A 119 -14.10 -15.27 7.40
C SER A 119 -13.68 -13.81 7.18
N LEU A 120 -13.23 -13.13 8.24
CA LEU A 120 -12.73 -11.75 8.13
C LEU A 120 -11.59 -11.67 7.12
N PHE A 121 -10.69 -12.64 7.17
CA PHE A 121 -9.55 -12.70 6.29
C PHE A 121 -9.50 -14.06 5.58
N LYS A 122 -9.28 -14.04 4.28
CA LYS A 122 -9.06 -15.22 3.44
C LYS A 122 -7.73 -15.09 2.72
N ASN A 123 -6.95 -16.16 2.71
CA ASN A 123 -5.73 -16.21 1.92
C ASN A 123 -5.96 -17.07 0.68
N GLU A 124 -5.71 -16.51 -0.48
CA GLU A 124 -5.76 -17.21 -1.76
C GLU A 124 -4.47 -16.88 -2.51
N ASN A 125 -3.66 -17.89 -2.76
CA ASN A 125 -2.32 -17.72 -3.31
C ASN A 125 -1.46 -16.79 -2.43
N ASP A 126 -0.91 -15.74 -3.02
CA ASP A 126 -0.13 -14.66 -2.40
C ASP A 126 -1.00 -13.45 -1.99
N ILE A 127 -2.33 -13.61 -1.97
CA ILE A 127 -3.29 -12.55 -1.70
C ILE A 127 -3.96 -12.76 -0.35
N ILE A 128 -3.88 -11.76 0.52
CA ILE A 128 -4.67 -11.67 1.74
C ILE A 128 -5.91 -10.83 1.43
N THR A 129 -7.09 -11.42 1.45
CA THR A 129 -8.37 -10.73 1.27
C THR A 129 -9.00 -10.46 2.63
N ALA A 130 -9.16 -9.20 3.00
CA ALA A 130 -9.94 -8.74 4.14
C ALA A 130 -11.38 -8.47 3.68
N ASN A 131 -12.35 -9.22 4.17
CA ASN A 131 -13.76 -8.98 3.93
C ASN A 131 -14.26 -7.93 4.93
N VAL A 132 -14.61 -6.75 4.44
CA VAL A 132 -14.96 -5.60 5.30
C VAL A 132 -16.48 -5.46 5.43
N GLN A 133 -17.20 -5.45 4.32
CA GLN A 133 -18.66 -5.27 4.32
C GLN A 133 -19.37 -6.31 5.18
N ASN A 134 -20.24 -5.85 6.08
CA ASN A 134 -20.99 -6.68 7.03
C ASN A 134 -20.12 -7.46 8.04
N THR A 135 -18.92 -6.96 8.34
CA THR A 135 -18.02 -7.50 9.36
C THR A 135 -17.63 -6.43 10.38
N ILE A 136 -16.91 -6.82 11.42
CA ILE A 136 -16.34 -5.89 12.42
C ILE A 136 -15.43 -4.83 11.75
N LEU A 137 -14.72 -5.18 10.70
CA LEU A 137 -13.81 -4.27 9.99
C LEU A 137 -14.54 -3.06 9.39
N ALA A 138 -15.84 -3.17 9.06
CA ALA A 138 -16.65 -2.05 8.62
C ALA A 138 -16.88 -0.99 9.72
N LYS A 139 -16.62 -1.34 10.97
CA LYS A 139 -16.77 -0.46 12.14
C LYS A 139 -15.42 0.15 12.59
N ALA A 140 -14.35 -0.11 11.87
CA ALA A 140 -13.01 0.41 12.19
C ALA A 140 -12.94 1.95 12.11
N GLY A 141 -13.89 2.60 11.45
CA GLY A 141 -13.98 4.04 11.32
C GLY A 141 -13.23 4.56 10.11
N SER A 142 -12.07 5.14 10.30
CA SER A 142 -11.23 5.61 9.20
C SER A 142 -10.63 4.44 8.40
N LEU A 143 -10.24 4.71 7.15
CA LEU A 143 -9.51 3.73 6.36
C LEU A 143 -8.18 3.35 7.01
N ASP A 144 -7.47 4.30 7.62
CA ASP A 144 -6.19 4.03 8.30
C ASP A 144 -6.36 3.04 9.46
N ASN A 145 -7.40 3.20 10.28
CA ASN A 145 -7.72 2.25 11.33
C ASN A 145 -8.09 0.87 10.78
N LEU A 146 -8.83 0.82 9.67
CA LEU A 146 -9.12 -0.44 8.97
C LEU A 146 -7.83 -1.10 8.48
N MET A 147 -6.96 -0.35 7.81
CA MET A 147 -5.73 -0.88 7.22
C MET A 147 -4.78 -1.45 8.27
N ASN A 148 -4.66 -0.79 9.41
CA ASN A 148 -3.83 -1.27 10.52
C ASN A 148 -4.37 -2.54 11.20
N GLN A 149 -5.66 -2.88 10.99
CA GLN A 149 -6.25 -4.16 11.42
C GLN A 149 -6.09 -5.30 10.39
N ILE A 150 -5.55 -5.02 9.20
CA ILE A 150 -5.27 -6.05 8.18
C ILE A 150 -3.91 -6.69 8.47
N PRO A 151 -3.79 -8.02 8.43
CA PRO A 151 -2.54 -8.72 8.70
C PRO A 151 -1.36 -8.19 7.90
N PHE A 152 -0.26 -7.91 8.61
CA PHE A 152 1.02 -7.45 8.06
C PHE A 152 0.99 -6.06 7.41
N VAL A 153 -0.12 -5.33 7.49
CA VAL A 153 -0.22 -3.95 7.00
C VAL A 153 0.04 -2.96 8.12
N SER A 154 0.80 -1.92 7.85
CA SER A 154 1.05 -0.80 8.77
C SER A 154 1.16 0.51 7.98
N GLY A 155 0.86 1.62 8.63
CA GLY A 155 0.95 2.94 8.01
C GLY A 155 -0.26 3.81 8.32
N GLY A 156 -0.32 4.95 7.66
CA GLY A 156 -1.41 5.92 7.82
C GLY A 156 -1.26 7.08 6.85
N GLY A 157 -2.28 7.94 6.79
CA GLY A 157 -2.30 9.05 5.86
C GLY A 157 -2.41 8.63 4.39
N GLY A 158 -2.81 7.37 4.13
CA GLY A 158 -2.92 6.79 2.79
C GLY A 158 -1.63 6.12 2.27
N GLU A 159 -0.56 6.12 3.06
CA GLU A 159 0.67 5.40 2.77
C GLU A 159 0.77 4.16 3.66
N TYR A 160 0.86 2.99 3.04
CA TYR A 160 0.87 1.71 3.75
C TYR A 160 2.07 0.87 3.36
N ASN A 161 2.62 0.19 4.38
CA ASN A 161 3.71 -0.75 4.23
C ASN A 161 3.22 -2.17 4.53
N ILE A 162 3.80 -3.14 3.84
CA ILE A 162 3.59 -4.56 4.14
C ILE A 162 4.86 -5.10 4.79
N PHE A 163 4.70 -5.74 5.94
CA PHE A 163 5.83 -6.31 6.70
C PHE A 163 6.70 -7.20 5.82
N GLY A 164 8.00 -6.96 5.83
CA GLY A 164 8.99 -7.65 4.99
C GLY A 164 8.96 -7.29 3.50
N ARG A 165 8.05 -6.38 3.03
CA ARG A 165 7.97 -5.96 1.61
C ARG A 165 8.25 -4.48 1.43
N GLY A 166 7.96 -3.66 2.44
CA GLY A 166 8.03 -2.20 2.35
C GLY A 166 6.76 -1.57 1.78
N GLY A 167 6.90 -0.40 1.15
CA GLY A 167 5.77 0.40 0.67
C GLY A 167 4.93 -0.30 -0.40
N ALA A 168 3.61 -0.31 -0.21
CA ALA A 168 2.66 -0.86 -1.16
C ALA A 168 2.11 0.21 -2.11
N VAL A 169 1.83 -0.20 -3.35
CA VAL A 169 1.03 0.60 -4.27
C VAL A 169 -0.45 0.37 -3.98
N VAL A 170 -1.20 1.45 -3.75
CA VAL A 170 -2.62 1.37 -3.44
C VAL A 170 -3.46 1.55 -4.69
N TYR A 171 -4.49 0.72 -4.84
CA TYR A 171 -5.53 0.82 -5.87
C TYR A 171 -6.89 0.94 -5.21
N LEU A 172 -7.68 1.91 -5.62
CA LEU A 172 -9.08 2.07 -5.22
C LEU A 172 -9.98 1.67 -6.40
N ASN A 173 -10.78 0.62 -6.24
CA ASN A 173 -11.63 0.06 -7.30
C ASN A 173 -10.88 -0.21 -8.62
N ASN A 174 -9.65 -0.75 -8.50
CA ASN A 174 -8.67 -1.00 -9.57
C ASN A 174 -8.00 0.25 -10.18
N SER A 175 -8.31 1.45 -9.72
CA SER A 175 -7.54 2.66 -10.08
C SER A 175 -6.39 2.86 -9.12
N LYS A 176 -5.20 3.12 -9.64
CA LYS A 176 -4.04 3.44 -8.80
C LYS A 176 -4.26 4.78 -8.11
N VAL A 177 -3.98 4.82 -6.83
CA VAL A 177 -4.06 6.03 -6.01
C VAL A 177 -2.69 6.71 -6.01
N TYR A 178 -2.62 7.92 -6.54
CA TYR A 178 -1.40 8.74 -6.54
C TYR A 178 -1.38 9.75 -5.41
N ASP A 179 -2.54 10.17 -4.97
CA ASP A 179 -2.67 11.06 -3.84
C ASP A 179 -3.32 10.33 -2.67
N ALA A 180 -2.54 10.14 -1.65
CA ALA A 180 -2.94 9.54 -0.38
C ALA A 180 -4.15 10.26 0.29
N ASN A 181 -4.35 11.55 0.01
CA ASN A 181 -5.45 12.31 0.60
C ASN A 181 -6.84 11.80 0.17
N ILE A 182 -6.97 11.21 -1.03
CA ILE A 182 -8.22 10.54 -1.43
C ILE A 182 -8.62 9.46 -0.42
N LEU A 183 -7.65 8.72 0.06
CA LEU A 183 -7.89 7.60 0.98
C LEU A 183 -8.37 8.08 2.35
N LYS A 184 -7.97 9.28 2.77
CA LYS A 184 -8.45 9.90 4.03
C LYS A 184 -9.93 10.22 4.01
N THR A 185 -10.54 10.33 2.82
CA THR A 185 -11.98 10.61 2.65
C THR A 185 -12.86 9.37 2.78
N ILE A 186 -12.26 8.17 2.87
CA ILE A 186 -12.98 6.91 2.81
C ILE A 186 -13.12 6.32 4.21
N ASN A 187 -14.36 6.10 4.63
CA ASN A 187 -14.68 5.40 5.86
C ASN A 187 -14.73 3.88 5.63
N SER A 188 -14.42 3.09 6.65
CA SER A 188 -14.37 1.63 6.59
C SER A 188 -15.72 1.00 6.22
N ASP A 189 -16.85 1.60 6.58
CA ASP A 189 -18.20 1.13 6.25
C ASP A 189 -18.51 1.18 4.74
N ARG A 190 -17.72 1.96 3.98
CA ARG A 190 -17.80 2.06 2.52
C ARG A 190 -16.96 1.04 1.79
N ILE A 191 -16.17 0.26 2.50
CA ILE A 191 -15.28 -0.74 1.93
C ILE A 191 -16.01 -2.09 1.86
N LYS A 192 -15.99 -2.72 0.68
CA LYS A 192 -16.47 -4.08 0.46
C LYS A 192 -15.44 -5.11 0.88
N LYS A 193 -14.22 -4.92 0.40
CA LYS A 193 -13.06 -5.75 0.73
C LYS A 193 -11.76 -5.01 0.44
N VAL A 194 -10.70 -5.46 1.09
CA VAL A 194 -9.32 -5.08 0.79
C VAL A 194 -8.53 -6.33 0.40
N GLN A 195 -7.71 -6.23 -0.64
CA GLN A 195 -6.81 -7.30 -1.07
C GLN A 195 -5.37 -6.81 -0.96
N VAL A 196 -4.56 -7.56 -0.24
CA VAL A 196 -3.12 -7.33 -0.09
C VAL A 196 -2.40 -8.38 -0.91
N ILE A 197 -1.71 -7.96 -1.98
CA ILE A 197 -0.94 -8.82 -2.88
C ILE A 197 0.52 -8.71 -2.46
N THR A 198 1.06 -9.77 -1.87
CA THR A 198 2.39 -9.76 -1.27
C THR A 198 3.51 -10.09 -2.28
N ASN A 199 3.16 -10.66 -3.43
CA ASN A 199 4.08 -10.96 -4.53
C ASN A 199 3.42 -10.61 -5.90
N PRO A 200 3.34 -9.31 -6.28
CA PRO A 200 2.67 -8.90 -7.51
C PRO A 200 3.30 -9.53 -8.76
N GLY A 201 2.48 -10.04 -9.69
CA GLY A 201 2.95 -10.61 -10.97
C GLY A 201 3.51 -9.56 -11.94
N SER A 202 4.03 -10.01 -13.08
CA SER A 202 4.75 -9.20 -14.09
C SER A 202 3.91 -8.12 -14.79
N ARG A 203 2.58 -8.12 -14.63
CA ARG A 203 1.71 -7.03 -15.08
C ARG A 203 1.91 -5.71 -14.33
N TYR A 204 2.47 -5.77 -13.11
CA TYR A 204 2.84 -4.58 -12.35
C TYR A 204 4.26 -4.18 -12.72
N SER A 205 4.54 -2.88 -12.72
CA SER A 205 5.87 -2.35 -12.98
C SER A 205 6.92 -2.99 -12.08
N SER A 206 8.15 -3.09 -12.56
CA SER A 206 9.24 -3.81 -11.88
C SER A 206 9.65 -3.18 -10.54
N ASP A 207 9.31 -1.92 -10.28
CA ASP A 207 9.56 -1.22 -9.00
C ASP A 207 8.50 -1.50 -7.92
N VAL A 208 7.36 -2.16 -8.26
CA VAL A 208 6.28 -2.46 -7.32
C VAL A 208 6.64 -3.66 -6.45
N LYS A 209 6.80 -3.47 -5.15
CA LYS A 209 7.13 -4.53 -4.18
C LYS A 209 5.89 -5.23 -3.63
N ALA A 210 4.79 -4.51 -3.46
CA ALA A 210 3.52 -5.02 -2.97
C ALA A 210 2.34 -4.16 -3.47
N VAL A 211 1.14 -4.72 -3.48
CA VAL A 211 -0.06 -4.02 -3.93
C VAL A 211 -1.20 -4.18 -2.93
N ILE A 212 -1.89 -3.09 -2.66
CA ILE A 212 -3.13 -3.09 -1.89
C ILE A 212 -4.27 -2.65 -2.80
N LYS A 213 -5.32 -3.48 -2.93
CA LYS A 213 -6.53 -3.14 -3.67
C LYS A 213 -7.70 -2.96 -2.72
N ILE A 214 -8.27 -1.77 -2.72
CA ILE A 214 -9.43 -1.40 -1.93
C ILE A 214 -10.64 -1.39 -2.84
N PHE A 215 -11.68 -2.14 -2.49
CA PHE A 215 -12.94 -2.20 -3.22
C PHE A 215 -14.06 -1.62 -2.37
N THR A 216 -14.74 -0.61 -2.88
CA THR A 216 -15.89 0.00 -2.21
C THR A 216 -17.18 -0.78 -2.45
N VAL A 217 -18.21 -0.56 -1.62
CA VAL A 217 -19.54 -1.12 -1.82
C VAL A 217 -20.22 -0.48 -3.03
N ASP A 218 -21.06 -1.24 -3.74
CA ASP A 218 -21.72 -0.81 -4.97
C ASP A 218 -22.82 0.26 -4.74
N ASN A 219 -22.98 1.21 -5.67
CA ASN A 219 -23.98 2.29 -5.60
C ASN A 219 -25.24 2.03 -6.41
N PRO A 220 -26.42 2.45 -5.91
CA PRO A 220 -27.60 2.60 -6.76
C PRO A 220 -27.46 3.79 -7.73
N ASP A 221 -28.32 3.86 -8.74
CA ASP A 221 -28.47 5.04 -9.59
C ASP A 221 -28.90 6.27 -8.76
N GLY A 222 -28.54 7.45 -9.20
CA GLY A 222 -28.84 8.73 -8.56
C GLY A 222 -27.64 9.49 -8.05
N LEU A 223 -27.90 10.51 -7.27
CA LEU A 223 -26.90 11.36 -6.64
C LEU A 223 -26.50 10.79 -5.27
N GLY A 224 -25.20 10.67 -5.05
CA GLY A 224 -24.60 10.36 -3.76
C GLY A 224 -23.49 11.34 -3.42
N GLY A 225 -23.12 11.42 -2.15
CA GLY A 225 -22.05 12.31 -1.73
C GLY A 225 -21.51 11.99 -0.35
N ASN A 226 -20.33 12.52 -0.08
CA ASN A 226 -19.66 12.47 1.22
C ASN A 226 -19.08 13.84 1.51
N ALA A 227 -19.16 14.28 2.77
CA ALA A 227 -18.43 15.42 3.29
C ALA A 227 -17.81 15.04 4.62
N TYR A 228 -16.61 15.52 4.89
CA TYR A 228 -15.93 15.26 6.16
C TYR A 228 -15.14 16.47 6.63
N THR A 229 -14.93 16.53 7.93
CA THR A 229 -13.94 17.40 8.57
C THR A 229 -13.20 16.63 9.63
N SER A 230 -11.90 16.84 9.70
CA SER A 230 -11.07 16.30 10.77
C SER A 230 -10.21 17.38 11.40
N ILE A 231 -10.03 17.28 12.70
CA ILE A 231 -9.28 18.22 13.52
C ILE A 231 -8.25 17.41 14.31
N THR A 232 -7.02 17.89 14.32
CA THR A 232 -5.95 17.34 15.13
C THR A 232 -5.36 18.42 16.01
N LYS A 233 -5.31 18.17 17.30
CA LYS A 233 -4.68 19.06 18.30
C LYS A 233 -3.55 18.33 19.01
N GLY A 234 -2.34 18.67 18.64
CA GLY A 234 -1.10 18.39 19.35
C GLY A 234 -0.53 19.67 19.95
N ARG A 235 0.78 19.93 19.78
CA ARG A 235 1.40 21.25 20.05
C ARG A 235 0.77 22.33 19.16
N LYS A 236 0.55 22.01 17.91
CA LYS A 236 -0.11 22.87 16.92
C LYS A 236 -1.51 22.34 16.59
N PHE A 237 -2.30 23.14 15.88
CA PHE A 237 -3.64 22.80 15.43
C PHE A 237 -3.63 22.56 13.92
N SER A 238 -4.21 21.46 13.49
CA SER A 238 -4.35 21.08 12.09
C SER A 238 -5.79 20.71 11.78
N ASN A 239 -6.23 20.97 10.56
CA ASN A 239 -7.55 20.59 10.07
C ASN A 239 -7.49 20.11 8.63
N ASN A 240 -8.47 19.27 8.25
CA ASN A 240 -8.60 18.73 6.90
C ASN A 240 -10.08 18.52 6.61
N GLU A 241 -10.58 19.12 5.54
CA GLU A 241 -11.96 19.07 5.11
C GLU A 241 -12.07 18.64 3.65
N GLY A 242 -13.15 17.97 3.31
CA GLY A 242 -13.41 17.62 1.93
C GLY A 242 -14.86 17.26 1.66
N ALA A 243 -15.22 17.40 0.40
CA ALA A 243 -16.51 16.97 -0.09
C ALA A 243 -16.36 16.30 -1.45
N SER A 244 -17.13 15.25 -1.67
CA SER A 244 -17.18 14.56 -2.96
C SER A 244 -18.62 14.21 -3.31
N VAL A 245 -18.92 14.21 -4.60
CA VAL A 245 -20.20 13.83 -5.16
C VAL A 245 -20.02 12.82 -6.27
N VAL A 246 -20.98 11.93 -6.40
CA VAL A 246 -21.07 10.97 -7.49
C VAL A 246 -22.50 10.96 -8.02
N TYR A 247 -22.67 11.09 -9.31
CA TYR A 247 -23.94 11.00 -9.98
C TYR A 247 -23.93 9.84 -10.98
N ASN A 248 -24.79 8.86 -10.78
CA ASN A 248 -24.98 7.72 -11.65
C ASN A 248 -26.34 7.83 -12.37
N SER A 249 -26.33 7.80 -13.68
CA SER A 249 -27.55 7.83 -14.48
C SER A 249 -27.39 6.95 -15.74
N GLY A 250 -28.08 5.81 -15.75
CA GLY A 250 -28.03 4.87 -16.86
C GLY A 250 -26.58 4.46 -17.20
N LYS A 251 -26.06 4.94 -18.33
CA LYS A 251 -24.70 4.63 -18.83
C LYS A 251 -23.61 5.57 -18.32
N TRP A 252 -23.97 6.65 -17.63
CA TRP A 252 -23.06 7.69 -17.22
C TRP A 252 -22.78 7.65 -15.73
N GLN A 253 -21.53 7.95 -15.37
CA GLN A 253 -21.13 8.29 -14.02
C GLN A 253 -20.31 9.58 -14.06
N LEU A 254 -20.70 10.55 -13.26
CA LEU A 254 -19.96 11.78 -13.02
C LEU A 254 -19.47 11.78 -11.58
N THR A 255 -18.22 12.16 -11.37
CA THR A 255 -17.62 12.29 -10.04
C THR A 255 -16.97 13.66 -9.91
N GLY A 256 -17.06 14.27 -8.75
CA GLY A 256 -16.36 15.51 -8.44
C GLY A 256 -15.99 15.56 -6.98
N GLY A 257 -14.88 16.21 -6.66
CA GLY A 257 -14.45 16.38 -5.28
C GLY A 257 -13.57 17.61 -5.13
N ILE A 258 -13.63 18.17 -3.93
CA ILE A 258 -12.74 19.24 -3.46
C ILE A 258 -12.23 18.88 -2.07
N GLY A 259 -10.98 19.25 -1.80
CA GLY A 259 -10.34 19.06 -0.50
C GLY A 259 -9.50 20.27 -0.13
N HIS A 260 -9.45 20.55 1.15
CA HIS A 260 -8.57 21.53 1.77
C HIS A 260 -7.92 20.91 2.98
N ALA A 261 -6.63 21.14 3.17
CA ALA A 261 -5.94 20.71 4.37
C ALA A 261 -4.96 21.78 4.84
N ASN A 262 -4.94 22.00 6.14
CA ASN A 262 -3.97 22.82 6.84
C ASN A 262 -3.28 21.96 7.90
N TYR A 263 -2.02 21.61 7.68
CA TYR A 263 -1.21 20.84 8.61
C TYR A 263 -0.19 21.74 9.27
N LYS A 264 -0.27 21.81 10.61
CA LYS A 264 0.72 22.51 11.43
C LYS A 264 1.27 21.54 12.46
N THR A 265 2.58 21.40 12.50
CA THR A 265 3.24 20.53 13.46
C THR A 265 4.57 21.15 13.90
N GLN A 266 5.07 20.74 15.05
CA GLN A 266 6.36 21.15 15.59
C GLN A 266 7.19 19.93 15.91
N GLU A 267 8.46 19.95 15.53
CA GLU A 267 9.43 18.91 15.81
C GLU A 267 10.65 19.54 16.51
N TYR A 268 11.12 18.89 17.56
CA TYR A 268 12.42 19.20 18.17
C TYR A 268 13.42 18.15 17.71
N THR A 269 14.58 18.59 17.21
CA THR A 269 15.69 17.71 16.84
C THR A 269 16.96 18.12 17.57
N GLU A 270 17.79 17.13 17.87
CA GLU A 270 19.14 17.29 18.37
C GLU A 270 20.05 16.42 17.51
N ASP A 271 20.87 17.05 16.68
CA ASP A 271 21.81 16.40 15.80
C ASP A 271 23.23 16.54 16.34
N ARG A 272 23.99 15.43 16.32
CA ARG A 272 25.36 15.33 16.76
C ARG A 272 26.18 14.62 15.70
N THR A 273 27.04 15.34 15.01
CA THR A 273 27.91 14.79 13.97
C THR A 273 29.36 14.86 14.43
N SER A 274 29.98 13.71 14.65
CA SER A 274 31.39 13.59 15.02
C SER A 274 32.21 13.15 13.80
N VAL A 275 33.28 13.89 13.52
CA VAL A 275 34.33 13.47 12.60
C VAL A 275 35.50 13.00 13.44
N ILE A 276 35.82 11.70 13.35
CA ILE A 276 36.87 11.04 14.14
C ILE A 276 38.18 11.23 13.41
N SER A 277 38.92 12.30 13.72
CA SER A 277 40.16 12.70 13.10
C SER A 277 41.15 13.28 14.15
N GLU A 278 42.28 13.71 13.76
CA GLU A 278 43.19 14.53 14.60
C GLU A 278 43.29 15.93 14.00
N PRO A 279 42.69 16.95 14.66
CA PRO A 279 41.89 16.92 15.89
C PRO A 279 40.52 16.28 15.69
N ASN A 280 39.88 15.76 16.77
CA ASN A 280 38.50 15.28 16.75
C ASN A 280 37.53 16.47 16.65
N LEU A 281 36.56 16.37 15.75
CA LEU A 281 35.57 17.42 15.54
C LEU A 281 34.18 16.93 15.94
N LEU A 282 33.41 17.77 16.62
CA LEU A 282 32.02 17.51 16.98
C LEU A 282 31.14 18.72 16.63
N TYR A 283 30.10 18.50 15.85
CA TYR A 283 29.06 19.48 15.57
C TYR A 283 27.80 19.10 16.34
N THR A 284 27.15 20.04 16.96
CA THR A 284 25.81 19.88 17.52
C THR A 284 24.89 20.92 16.92
N ASN A 285 23.68 20.47 16.56
CA ASN A 285 22.64 21.33 16.02
C ASN A 285 21.31 20.98 16.73
N ASN A 286 20.87 21.88 17.60
CA ASN A 286 19.60 21.75 18.32
C ASN A 286 18.58 22.61 17.58
N THR A 287 17.56 22.01 16.99
CA THR A 287 16.63 22.69 16.11
C THR A 287 15.18 22.51 16.59
N THR A 288 14.42 23.59 16.55
CA THR A 288 12.97 23.57 16.66
C THR A 288 12.38 23.88 15.31
N LEU A 289 11.75 22.89 14.70
CA LEU A 289 11.16 22.97 13.36
C LEU A 289 9.66 23.23 13.47
N ASP A 290 9.19 24.32 12.92
CA ASP A 290 7.77 24.63 12.75
C ASP A 290 7.37 24.39 11.29
N TYR A 291 6.44 23.42 11.08
CA TYR A 291 5.86 23.14 9.77
C TYR A 291 4.47 23.76 9.65
N ASP A 292 4.25 24.48 8.55
CA ASP A 292 2.96 25.01 8.14
C ASP A 292 2.73 24.70 6.67
N MET A 293 1.76 23.79 6.40
CA MET A 293 1.46 23.33 5.06
C MET A 293 -0.05 23.43 4.80
N THR A 294 -0.42 24.21 3.79
CA THR A 294 -1.82 24.34 3.32
C THR A 294 -1.87 23.96 1.84
N PHE A 295 -2.80 23.09 1.49
CA PHE A 295 -3.05 22.75 0.11
C PHE A 295 -4.54 22.63 -0.21
N LEU A 296 -4.85 22.87 -1.48
CA LEU A 296 -6.16 22.66 -2.09
C LEU A 296 -6.04 21.57 -3.15
N ASP A 297 -7.02 20.70 -3.21
CA ASP A 297 -7.15 19.76 -4.29
C ASP A 297 -8.56 19.75 -4.88
N GLY A 298 -8.64 19.47 -6.18
CA GLY A 298 -9.89 19.33 -6.90
C GLY A 298 -9.79 18.20 -7.92
N ASN A 299 -10.85 17.40 -8.04
CA ASN A 299 -10.91 16.33 -9.02
C ASN A 299 -12.27 16.28 -9.73
N LEU A 300 -12.23 15.88 -11.00
CA LEU A 300 -13.41 15.62 -11.83
C LEU A 300 -13.20 14.29 -12.56
N GLY A 301 -14.28 13.52 -12.71
CA GLY A 301 -14.27 12.27 -13.44
C GLY A 301 -15.56 12.06 -14.23
N ILE A 302 -15.43 11.50 -15.42
CA ILE A 302 -16.53 11.11 -16.29
C ILE A 302 -16.28 9.68 -16.74
N THR A 303 -17.26 8.80 -16.55
CA THR A 303 -17.23 7.44 -17.05
C THR A 303 -18.48 7.19 -17.87
N TYR A 304 -18.32 6.68 -19.08
CA TYR A 304 -19.38 6.29 -19.98
C TYR A 304 -19.30 4.81 -20.33
N GLN A 305 -20.39 4.08 -20.12
CA GLN A 305 -20.50 2.66 -20.39
C GLN A 305 -21.54 2.44 -21.52
N PRO A 306 -21.14 2.57 -22.81
CA PRO A 306 -22.06 2.42 -23.95
C PRO A 306 -22.74 1.04 -23.97
N SER A 307 -22.03 0.00 -23.51
CA SER A 307 -22.53 -1.37 -23.42
C SER A 307 -21.88 -2.09 -22.21
N ALA A 308 -22.39 -3.28 -21.86
CA ALA A 308 -21.78 -4.13 -20.84
C ALA A 308 -20.34 -4.56 -21.19
N ARG A 309 -19.92 -4.42 -22.44
CA ARG A 309 -18.60 -4.82 -22.94
C ARG A 309 -17.60 -3.67 -23.07
N GLN A 310 -18.06 -2.43 -22.91
CA GLN A 310 -17.23 -1.24 -23.17
C GLN A 310 -17.38 -0.23 -22.08
N THR A 311 -16.25 0.35 -21.66
CA THR A 311 -16.21 1.47 -20.71
C THR A 311 -15.14 2.45 -21.16
N ILE A 312 -15.49 3.73 -21.24
CA ILE A 312 -14.57 4.83 -21.51
C ILE A 312 -14.60 5.74 -20.30
N GLY A 313 -13.48 6.25 -19.87
CA GLY A 313 -13.43 7.21 -18.78
C GLY A 313 -12.31 8.22 -18.90
N PHE A 314 -12.56 9.36 -18.28
CA PHE A 314 -11.63 10.47 -18.14
C PHE A 314 -11.68 10.94 -16.69
N ASN A 315 -10.52 11.12 -16.06
CA ASN A 315 -10.39 11.70 -14.74
C ASN A 315 -9.28 12.74 -14.77
N THR A 316 -9.50 13.85 -14.08
CA THR A 316 -8.47 14.86 -13.92
C THR A 316 -8.43 15.34 -12.49
N ARG A 317 -7.24 15.71 -12.02
CA ARG A 317 -7.01 16.23 -10.68
C ARG A 317 -5.96 17.32 -10.70
N ILE A 318 -6.22 18.35 -9.92
CA ILE A 318 -5.27 19.45 -9.67
C ILE A 318 -5.03 19.51 -8.17
N THR A 319 -3.74 19.53 -7.77
CA THR A 319 -3.32 19.78 -6.39
C THR A 319 -2.42 21.02 -6.38
N LYS A 320 -2.74 21.99 -5.54
CA LYS A 320 -1.98 23.23 -5.38
C LYS A 320 -1.67 23.45 -3.91
N TYR A 321 -0.40 23.65 -3.61
CA TYR A 321 0.04 24.11 -2.29
C TYR A 321 0.03 25.64 -2.25
N GLU A 322 -0.64 26.22 -1.27
CA GLU A 322 -0.69 27.66 -1.05
C GLU A 322 0.42 28.09 -0.10
N HIS A 323 0.57 27.31 0.97
CA HIS A 323 1.64 27.44 1.94
C HIS A 323 2.30 26.06 2.13
N ASN A 324 3.60 26.03 2.15
CA ASN A 324 4.40 24.89 2.58
C ASN A 324 5.72 25.48 3.07
N HIS A 325 5.70 25.90 4.32
CA HIS A 325 6.78 26.60 4.99
C HIS A 325 7.34 25.76 6.11
N THR A 326 8.66 25.79 6.23
CA THR A 326 9.35 25.30 7.43
C THR A 326 10.18 26.45 7.96
N ILE A 327 10.11 26.67 9.25
CA ILE A 327 10.97 27.60 9.98
C ILE A 327 11.69 26.79 11.04
N ASP A 328 13.00 26.82 11.02
CA ASP A 328 13.86 26.08 11.93
C ASP A 328 14.70 27.11 12.69
N ASP A 329 14.46 27.25 14.00
CA ASP A 329 15.36 27.98 14.89
C ASP A 329 16.40 26.99 15.41
N ALA A 330 17.66 27.26 15.16
CA ALA A 330 18.79 26.36 15.40
C ALA A 330 19.83 26.97 16.33
N ILE A 331 20.38 26.16 17.23
CA ILE A 331 21.56 26.47 18.02
C ILE A 331 22.67 25.53 17.56
N ILE A 332 23.74 26.13 16.98
CA ILE A 332 24.83 25.39 16.37
C ILE A 332 26.11 25.60 17.19
N ASN A 333 26.75 24.49 17.58
CA ASN A 333 28.06 24.52 18.22
C ASN A 333 29.03 23.61 17.47
N HIS A 334 30.29 24.06 17.45
CA HIS A 334 31.43 23.29 16.97
C HIS A 334 32.45 23.12 18.11
N TYR A 335 33.04 21.95 18.16
CA TYR A 335 34.06 21.59 19.15
C TYR A 335 35.24 20.96 18.46
N THR A 336 36.43 21.40 18.82
CA THR A 336 37.71 20.78 18.45
C THR A 336 38.34 20.17 19.70
N ASP A 337 38.61 18.85 19.70
CA ASP A 337 39.12 18.10 20.84
C ASP A 337 38.34 18.35 22.16
N GLY A 338 37.00 18.54 22.03
CA GLY A 338 36.10 18.79 23.15
C GLY A 338 36.04 20.23 23.64
N VAL A 339 36.81 21.16 23.05
CA VAL A 339 36.73 22.59 23.34
C VAL A 339 35.74 23.25 22.37
N ASN A 340 34.73 23.96 22.91
CA ASN A 340 33.81 24.75 22.08
C ASN A 340 34.56 25.95 21.50
N ASP A 341 34.77 25.94 20.20
CA ASP A 341 35.48 26.99 19.45
C ASP A 341 34.56 27.82 18.55
N PHE A 342 33.28 27.40 18.42
CA PHE A 342 32.30 28.17 17.67
C PHE A 342 30.87 27.90 18.22
N HIS A 343 30.14 29.02 18.40
CA HIS A 343 28.74 29.00 18.79
C HIS A 343 27.97 30.06 18.00
N THR A 344 26.81 29.69 17.45
CA THR A 344 25.92 30.64 16.78
C THR A 344 24.46 30.21 16.87
N ASP A 345 23.58 31.19 16.88
CA ASP A 345 22.16 30.98 16.62
C ASP A 345 21.92 31.10 15.10
N GLY A 346 21.18 30.18 14.54
CA GLY A 346 20.84 30.14 13.13
C GLY A 346 19.34 30.05 12.90
N VAL A 347 18.91 30.53 11.76
CA VAL A 347 17.52 30.33 11.29
C VAL A 347 17.54 29.80 9.89
N ASN A 348 16.75 28.73 9.67
CA ASN A 348 16.53 28.17 8.34
C ASN A 348 15.04 28.33 7.97
N LYS A 349 14.77 28.96 6.83
CA LYS A 349 13.41 29.17 6.33
C LYS A 349 13.26 28.51 4.96
N SER A 350 12.36 27.56 4.84
CA SER A 350 12.03 26.92 3.56
C SER A 350 10.62 27.26 3.15
N LYS A 351 10.44 27.59 1.88
CA LYS A 351 9.13 27.76 1.23
C LYS A 351 9.09 26.93 -0.04
N ASN A 352 8.11 26.04 -0.14
CA ASN A 352 7.91 25.17 -1.30
C ASN A 352 6.45 25.25 -1.77
N VAL A 353 6.22 25.61 -3.01
CA VAL A 353 4.86 25.78 -3.57
C VAL A 353 4.71 24.99 -4.88
N PRO A 354 4.50 23.67 -4.77
CA PRO A 354 4.18 22.85 -5.94
C PRO A 354 2.76 23.07 -6.43
N ILE A 355 2.58 22.93 -7.73
CA ILE A 355 1.30 22.72 -8.39
C ILE A 355 1.43 21.53 -9.34
N GLN A 356 0.44 20.64 -9.31
CA GLN A 356 0.45 19.38 -10.03
C GLN A 356 -0.91 19.14 -10.68
N TRP A 357 -0.87 18.75 -11.95
CA TRP A 357 -2.04 18.38 -12.72
C TRP A 357 -1.85 16.96 -13.29
N LEU A 358 -2.71 16.05 -12.85
CA LEU A 358 -2.75 14.66 -13.30
C LEU A 358 -4.03 14.42 -14.09
N THR A 359 -3.91 13.88 -15.29
CA THR A 359 -5.03 13.43 -16.12
C THR A 359 -4.87 11.96 -16.43
N ASN A 360 -5.96 11.22 -16.33
CA ASN A 360 -6.03 9.81 -16.68
C ASN A 360 -7.19 9.56 -17.63
N THR A 361 -6.89 8.91 -18.76
CA THR A 361 -7.88 8.44 -19.73
C THR A 361 -7.81 6.93 -19.81
N PHE A 362 -8.94 6.24 -19.87
CA PHE A 362 -8.97 4.79 -20.00
C PHE A 362 -10.07 4.29 -20.92
N TYR A 363 -9.80 3.14 -21.55
CA TYR A 363 -10.76 2.40 -22.34
C TYR A 363 -10.67 0.91 -22.03
N THR A 364 -11.79 0.31 -21.65
CA THR A 364 -11.93 -1.13 -21.42
C THR A 364 -12.85 -1.72 -22.48
N LEU A 365 -12.41 -2.82 -23.10
CA LEU A 365 -13.19 -3.57 -24.10
C LEU A 365 -13.14 -5.06 -23.77
N SER A 366 -14.32 -5.71 -23.75
CA SER A 366 -14.44 -7.16 -23.63
C SER A 366 -14.84 -7.77 -24.97
N LEU A 367 -13.95 -8.58 -25.55
CA LEU A 367 -14.14 -9.33 -26.78
C LEU A 367 -14.30 -10.82 -26.43
N GLY A 368 -15.55 -11.29 -26.38
CA GLY A 368 -15.84 -12.63 -25.86
C GLY A 368 -15.33 -12.78 -24.43
N LYS A 369 -14.39 -13.69 -24.19
CA LYS A 369 -13.75 -13.91 -22.89
C LYS A 369 -12.52 -13.04 -22.65
N THR A 370 -11.96 -12.42 -23.70
CA THR A 370 -10.76 -11.57 -23.60
C THR A 370 -11.14 -10.16 -23.19
N ARG A 371 -10.42 -9.60 -22.23
CA ARG A 371 -10.56 -8.22 -21.77
C ARG A 371 -9.31 -7.43 -22.15
N LEU A 372 -9.51 -6.28 -22.77
CA LEU A 372 -8.48 -5.31 -23.11
C LEU A 372 -8.70 -4.05 -22.25
N ASP A 373 -7.65 -3.59 -21.61
CA ASP A 373 -7.62 -2.37 -20.81
C ASP A 373 -6.51 -1.45 -21.34
N PHE A 374 -6.87 -0.29 -21.86
CA PHE A 374 -5.94 0.76 -22.29
C PHE A 374 -6.02 1.91 -21.31
N THR A 375 -4.88 2.46 -20.95
CA THR A 375 -4.79 3.56 -19.98
C THR A 375 -3.71 4.53 -20.44
N ASP A 376 -4.00 5.82 -20.39
CA ASP A 376 -3.04 6.90 -20.63
C ASP A 376 -3.04 7.87 -19.46
N ASP A 377 -1.86 8.10 -18.87
CA ASP A 377 -1.63 8.96 -17.74
C ASP A 377 -0.74 10.13 -18.14
N ILE A 378 -1.20 11.35 -17.92
CA ILE A 378 -0.44 12.59 -18.18
C ILE A 378 -0.29 13.33 -16.86
N LEU A 379 0.95 13.57 -16.44
CA LEU A 379 1.30 14.38 -15.29
C LEU A 379 2.09 15.61 -15.74
N VAL A 380 1.64 16.79 -15.34
CA VAL A 380 2.36 18.04 -15.53
C VAL A 380 2.45 18.74 -14.18
N GLY A 381 3.61 19.29 -13.87
CA GLY A 381 3.74 20.02 -12.64
C GLY A 381 4.90 21.00 -12.64
N THR A 382 4.83 21.91 -11.68
CA THR A 382 5.88 22.87 -11.37
C THR A 382 6.07 22.94 -9.88
N GLN A 383 7.29 23.19 -9.46
CA GLN A 383 7.65 23.37 -8.07
C GLN A 383 8.61 24.54 -7.95
N SER A 384 8.44 25.39 -6.93
CA SER A 384 9.40 26.45 -6.59
C SER A 384 9.73 26.35 -5.12
N ARG A 385 10.94 25.93 -4.82
CA ARG A 385 11.47 25.88 -3.44
C ARG A 385 12.46 27.03 -3.27
N LYS A 386 12.25 27.82 -2.23
CA LYS A 386 13.21 28.81 -1.74
C LYS A 386 13.66 28.37 -0.37
N LEU A 387 14.94 28.44 -0.12
CA LEU A 387 15.54 28.19 1.17
C LEU A 387 16.37 29.41 1.53
N PHE A 388 16.25 29.85 2.76
CA PHE A 388 17.04 30.90 3.36
C PHE A 388 17.67 30.35 4.64
N TYR A 389 18.94 30.51 4.77
CA TYR A 389 19.70 30.22 5.97
C TYR A 389 20.42 31.54 6.42
N GLY A 390 20.28 31.87 7.70
CA GLY A 390 20.93 33.02 8.31
C GLY A 390 21.54 32.65 9.65
N GLU A 391 22.70 33.20 9.97
CA GLU A 391 23.38 33.11 11.26
C GLU A 391 23.54 34.50 11.87
N GLN A 392 23.80 34.55 13.19
CA GLN A 392 24.34 35.76 13.83
C GLN A 392 25.61 36.20 13.10
N ASN A 393 25.91 37.51 13.03
CA ASN A 393 26.99 38.11 12.27
C ASN A 393 26.77 38.22 10.75
N ASP A 394 25.51 38.34 10.34
CA ASP A 394 25.08 38.61 8.94
C ASP A 394 25.54 37.59 7.91
N VAL A 395 25.75 36.32 8.32
CA VAL A 395 25.94 35.22 7.38
C VAL A 395 24.60 34.84 6.79
N GLU A 396 24.47 34.90 5.49
CA GLU A 396 23.26 34.56 4.78
C GLU A 396 23.56 33.71 3.56
N VAL A 397 22.72 32.66 3.37
CA VAL A 397 22.70 31.84 2.16
C VAL A 397 21.27 31.69 1.69
N SER A 398 20.99 32.10 0.47
CA SER A 398 19.67 31.95 -0.17
C SER A 398 19.76 31.04 -1.37
N THR A 399 18.88 30.05 -1.45
CA THR A 399 18.78 29.22 -2.63
C THR A 399 17.35 29.23 -3.20
N LYS A 400 17.28 29.13 -4.52
CA LYS A 400 16.01 29.03 -5.24
C LYS A 400 16.09 27.90 -6.26
N ASN A 401 15.28 26.91 -6.04
CA ASN A 401 15.15 25.75 -6.91
C ASN A 401 13.79 25.78 -7.61
N LYS A 402 13.79 25.85 -8.95
CA LYS A 402 12.57 25.77 -9.76
C LYS A 402 12.63 24.50 -10.58
N SER A 403 11.55 23.71 -10.50
CA SER A 403 11.41 22.48 -11.28
C SER A 403 10.16 22.50 -12.15
N HIS A 404 10.27 21.97 -13.35
CA HIS A 404 9.16 21.71 -14.26
C HIS A 404 9.25 20.24 -14.70
N TYR A 405 8.15 19.55 -14.64
CA TYR A 405 8.09 18.13 -15.01
C TYR A 405 6.86 17.78 -15.85
N LEU A 406 7.08 16.85 -16.75
CA LEU A 406 6.08 16.24 -17.61
C LEU A 406 6.30 14.74 -17.63
N MET A 407 5.23 13.96 -17.51
CA MET A 407 5.21 12.53 -17.79
C MET A 407 3.98 12.20 -18.62
N ASN A 408 4.17 11.33 -19.61
CA ASN A 408 3.08 10.65 -20.29
C ASN A 408 3.35 9.16 -20.27
N SER A 409 2.36 8.36 -19.87
CA SER A 409 2.48 6.91 -19.78
C SER A 409 1.25 6.21 -20.34
N PHE A 410 1.47 5.44 -21.40
CA PHE A 410 0.46 4.60 -22.03
C PHE A 410 0.68 3.14 -21.68
N VAL A 411 -0.37 2.45 -21.22
CA VAL A 411 -0.36 1.03 -20.87
C VAL A 411 -1.49 0.30 -21.59
N ALA A 412 -1.16 -0.79 -22.26
CA ALA A 412 -2.10 -1.75 -22.82
C ALA A 412 -1.99 -3.07 -22.05
N ASP A 413 -3.08 -3.56 -21.48
CA ASP A 413 -3.15 -4.78 -20.65
C ASP A 413 -4.25 -5.68 -21.18
N ILE A 414 -3.92 -6.92 -21.53
CA ILE A 414 -4.83 -7.88 -22.15
C ILE A 414 -4.92 -9.11 -21.24
N ASN A 415 -6.13 -9.48 -20.89
CA ASN A 415 -6.42 -10.70 -20.13
C ASN A 415 -7.23 -11.66 -20.99
N THR A 416 -6.67 -12.84 -21.27
CA THR A 416 -7.32 -13.89 -22.08
C THR A 416 -7.45 -15.16 -21.26
N PRO A 417 -8.65 -15.51 -20.75
CA PRO A 417 -8.92 -16.84 -20.24
C PRO A 417 -8.85 -17.88 -21.37
N ILE A 418 -7.85 -18.76 -21.32
CA ILE A 418 -7.69 -19.86 -22.30
C ILE A 418 -8.62 -21.00 -21.96
N THR A 419 -8.69 -21.37 -20.68
CA THR A 419 -9.63 -22.33 -20.12
C THR A 419 -10.23 -21.80 -18.83
N THR A 420 -11.08 -22.56 -18.16
CA THR A 420 -11.59 -22.21 -16.82
C THR A 420 -10.47 -22.18 -15.75
N LYS A 421 -9.34 -22.84 -16.03
CA LYS A 421 -8.21 -23.00 -15.09
C LYS A 421 -6.93 -22.31 -15.55
N VAL A 422 -6.88 -21.81 -16.77
CA VAL A 422 -5.68 -21.19 -17.38
C VAL A 422 -6.05 -19.85 -17.97
N SER A 423 -5.32 -18.81 -17.57
CA SER A 423 -5.42 -17.47 -18.15
C SER A 423 -4.05 -16.89 -18.46
N LEU A 424 -3.96 -16.13 -19.54
CA LEU A 424 -2.79 -15.39 -19.94
C LEU A 424 -3.07 -13.90 -19.83
N ASN A 425 -2.24 -13.19 -19.06
CA ASN A 425 -2.21 -11.73 -19.00
C ASN A 425 -0.95 -11.26 -19.73
N TYR A 426 -1.08 -10.40 -20.72
CA TYR A 426 0.05 -9.86 -21.45
C TYR A 426 -0.22 -8.41 -21.84
N GLY A 427 0.84 -7.68 -22.14
CA GLY A 427 0.68 -6.28 -22.49
C GLY A 427 1.99 -5.54 -22.65
N GLY A 428 1.87 -4.22 -22.75
CA GLY A 428 3.00 -3.33 -22.87
C GLY A 428 2.76 -1.98 -22.20
N GLU A 429 3.86 -1.29 -21.95
CA GLU A 429 3.90 0.05 -21.37
C GLU A 429 4.90 0.89 -22.14
N PHE A 430 4.54 2.14 -22.41
CA PHE A 430 5.44 3.16 -22.92
C PHE A 430 5.30 4.42 -22.07
N THR A 431 6.42 4.88 -21.51
CA THR A 431 6.45 6.08 -20.68
C THR A 431 7.55 7.02 -21.13
N TYR A 432 7.19 8.28 -21.34
CA TYR A 432 8.11 9.39 -21.53
C TYR A 432 8.03 10.31 -20.32
N SER A 433 9.18 10.70 -19.77
CA SER A 433 9.24 11.68 -18.69
C SER A 433 10.37 12.69 -18.92
N ARG A 434 10.12 13.93 -18.52
CA ARG A 434 11.08 15.02 -18.54
C ARG A 434 11.00 15.80 -17.23
N TYR A 435 12.16 16.01 -16.62
CA TYR A 435 12.32 16.83 -15.42
C TYR A 435 13.39 17.88 -15.70
N LYS A 436 13.02 19.16 -15.62
CA LYS A 436 13.93 20.30 -15.77
C LYS A 436 14.01 21.04 -14.44
N GLN A 437 15.22 21.38 -14.01
CA GLN A 437 15.50 22.07 -12.76
C GLN A 437 16.47 23.22 -13.01
N THR A 438 16.20 24.39 -12.41
CA THR A 438 17.13 25.49 -12.27
C THR A 438 17.41 25.72 -10.81
N PHE A 439 18.67 25.85 -10.47
CA PHE A 439 19.15 26.10 -9.12
C PHE A 439 19.95 27.41 -9.15
N ASP A 440 19.47 28.41 -8.42
CA ASP A 440 20.08 29.72 -8.23
C ASP A 440 20.45 29.86 -6.75
N PHE A 441 21.58 30.42 -6.44
CA PHE A 441 21.99 30.74 -5.07
C PHE A 441 22.59 32.12 -4.96
N ASP A 442 22.57 32.66 -3.75
CA ASP A 442 23.17 33.92 -3.34
C ASP A 442 23.71 33.77 -1.91
N GLU A 443 24.90 34.29 -1.64
CA GLU A 443 25.56 34.14 -0.34
C GLU A 443 26.17 35.47 0.11
N ASN A 444 26.19 35.69 1.42
CA ASN A 444 26.77 36.87 2.07
C ASN A 444 27.56 36.45 3.30
N ASN A 445 28.76 37.03 3.45
CA ASN A 445 29.72 36.80 4.55
C ASN A 445 30.17 35.34 4.76
N ILE A 446 30.03 34.48 3.75
CA ILE A 446 30.53 33.13 3.72
C ILE A 446 30.78 32.71 2.27
N GLU A 447 31.83 31.95 2.01
CA GLU A 447 32.06 31.27 0.74
C GLU A 447 31.51 29.84 0.84
N THR A 448 30.85 29.38 -0.21
CA THR A 448 30.32 28.02 -0.30
C THR A 448 30.78 27.34 -1.58
N GLU A 449 30.66 25.99 -1.62
CA GLU A 449 30.94 25.20 -2.82
C GLU A 449 29.74 25.16 -3.80
N MET A 450 28.67 25.92 -3.53
CA MET A 450 27.49 25.97 -4.39
C MET A 450 27.75 26.65 -5.72
N LYS A 451 27.03 26.23 -6.76
CA LYS A 451 27.05 26.81 -8.10
C LYS A 451 25.69 26.89 -8.70
N ASN A 452 25.39 27.97 -9.42
CA ASN A 452 24.17 28.03 -10.24
C ASN A 452 24.19 26.93 -11.27
N ALA A 453 23.05 26.26 -11.44
CA ALA A 453 22.93 25.10 -12.33
C ALA A 453 21.59 25.05 -13.04
N GLU A 454 21.61 24.58 -14.27
CA GLU A 454 20.42 24.18 -15.03
C GLU A 454 20.58 22.73 -15.46
N ASN A 455 19.74 21.85 -14.94
CA ASN A 455 19.79 20.42 -15.20
C ASN A 455 18.49 19.96 -15.86
N LYS A 456 18.59 18.98 -16.76
CA LYS A 456 17.44 18.35 -17.40
C LYS A 456 17.65 16.83 -17.47
N ASN A 457 16.66 16.09 -17.03
CA ASN A 457 16.55 14.65 -17.16
C ASN A 457 15.44 14.30 -18.13
N GLU A 458 15.73 13.47 -19.12
CA GLU A 458 14.74 12.88 -20.03
C GLU A 458 14.83 11.36 -19.96
N GLN A 459 13.68 10.69 -19.90
CA GLN A 459 13.61 9.23 -19.85
C GLN A 459 12.55 8.72 -20.77
N ILE A 460 12.90 7.63 -21.50
CA ILE A 460 11.95 6.76 -22.21
C ILE A 460 12.01 5.39 -21.54
N LEU A 461 10.85 4.84 -21.19
CA LEU A 461 10.67 3.48 -20.68
C LEU A 461 9.71 2.75 -21.62
N GLY A 462 10.17 1.66 -22.24
CA GLY A 462 9.36 0.71 -22.97
C GLY A 462 9.34 -0.63 -22.26
N ALA A 463 8.16 -1.23 -22.07
CA ALA A 463 8.07 -2.55 -21.45
C ALA A 463 7.09 -3.47 -22.16
N ALA A 464 7.39 -4.76 -22.16
CA ALA A 464 6.49 -5.83 -22.58
C ALA A 464 6.47 -6.94 -21.51
N TYR A 465 5.30 -7.51 -21.25
CA TYR A 465 5.16 -8.56 -20.25
C TYR A 465 4.15 -9.63 -20.63
N ALA A 466 4.37 -10.82 -20.10
CA ALA A 466 3.43 -11.93 -20.14
C ALA A 466 3.39 -12.62 -18.78
N ASN A 467 2.21 -13.07 -18.36
CA ASN A 467 1.97 -13.70 -17.09
C ASN A 467 0.94 -14.81 -17.23
N LEU A 468 1.35 -16.05 -16.99
CA LEU A 468 0.53 -17.24 -17.05
C LEU A 468 -0.02 -17.56 -15.66
N ASN A 469 -1.33 -17.66 -15.54
CA ASN A 469 -2.01 -18.14 -14.33
C ASN A 469 -2.62 -19.51 -14.61
N THR A 470 -2.36 -20.49 -13.76
CA THR A 470 -2.95 -21.83 -13.91
C THR A 470 -3.28 -22.43 -12.56
N GLN A 471 -4.32 -23.29 -12.56
CA GLN A 471 -4.72 -24.08 -11.41
C GLN A 471 -4.77 -25.56 -11.79
N ILE A 472 -3.98 -26.39 -11.08
CA ILE A 472 -3.87 -27.84 -11.30
C ILE A 472 -4.17 -28.54 -9.97
N GLY A 473 -5.37 -29.09 -9.84
CA GLY A 473 -5.82 -29.69 -8.59
C GLY A 473 -5.77 -28.68 -7.43
N LYS A 474 -5.00 -29.00 -6.41
CA LYS A 474 -4.77 -28.16 -5.23
C LYS A 474 -3.63 -27.14 -5.38
N PHE A 475 -2.96 -27.11 -6.51
CA PHE A 475 -1.89 -26.20 -6.80
C PHE A 475 -2.37 -25.06 -7.70
N SER A 476 -1.93 -23.84 -7.39
CA SER A 476 -2.05 -22.68 -8.26
C SER A 476 -0.66 -22.15 -8.59
N MET A 477 -0.43 -21.75 -9.81
CA MET A 477 0.83 -21.17 -10.25
C MET A 477 0.56 -19.87 -11.02
N ASN A 478 1.36 -18.87 -10.71
CA ASN A 478 1.47 -17.63 -11.47
C ASN A 478 2.93 -17.47 -11.88
N ALA A 479 3.21 -17.49 -13.17
CA ALA A 479 4.55 -17.35 -13.72
C ALA A 479 4.57 -16.22 -14.75
N GLY A 480 5.44 -15.26 -14.57
CA GLY A 480 5.51 -14.08 -15.40
C GLY A 480 6.92 -13.63 -15.73
N LEU A 481 7.05 -12.97 -16.87
CA LEU A 481 8.27 -12.31 -17.33
C LEU A 481 7.92 -10.93 -17.83
N ARG A 482 8.72 -9.94 -17.44
CA ARG A 482 8.64 -8.57 -17.94
C ARG A 482 10.02 -8.16 -18.46
N TYR A 483 10.07 -7.66 -19.68
CA TYR A 483 11.22 -6.99 -20.25
C TYR A 483 11.02 -5.49 -20.19
N GLU A 484 12.05 -4.74 -19.80
CA GLU A 484 12.06 -3.28 -19.79
C GLU A 484 13.30 -2.75 -20.51
N TYR A 485 13.09 -1.84 -21.43
CA TYR A 485 14.10 -0.96 -21.98
C TYR A 485 13.91 0.42 -21.38
N ALA A 486 14.94 0.98 -20.73
CA ALA A 486 14.91 2.33 -20.19
C ALA A 486 16.12 3.11 -20.71
N SER A 487 15.87 4.21 -21.41
CA SER A 487 16.90 5.16 -21.85
C SER A 487 16.79 6.42 -21.00
N TRP A 488 17.85 6.73 -20.29
CA TRP A 488 17.92 7.90 -19.46
C TRP A 488 19.01 8.86 -19.94
N GLN A 489 18.65 10.14 -20.14
CA GLN A 489 19.52 11.17 -20.67
C GLN A 489 19.58 12.35 -19.69
N TYR A 490 20.80 12.70 -19.30
CA TYR A 490 21.11 13.83 -18.42
C TYR A 490 21.77 14.95 -19.19
N PHE A 491 21.33 16.19 -18.93
CA PHE A 491 21.84 17.40 -19.56
C PHE A 491 22.20 18.44 -18.51
N VAL A 492 23.30 19.14 -18.71
CA VAL A 492 23.66 20.37 -18.01
C VAL A 492 23.50 21.51 -19.01
N GLY A 493 22.55 22.42 -18.74
CA GLY A 493 22.07 23.35 -19.76
C GLY A 493 21.48 22.58 -20.93
N ASN A 494 21.99 22.82 -22.13
CA ASN A 494 21.58 22.10 -23.36
C ASN A 494 22.57 21.00 -23.78
N MET A 495 23.64 20.76 -23.00
CA MET A 495 24.67 19.79 -23.36
C MET A 495 24.40 18.43 -22.68
N LYS A 496 24.24 17.40 -23.52
CA LYS A 496 24.08 16.01 -23.04
C LYS A 496 25.37 15.54 -22.39
N GLN A 497 25.26 15.03 -21.18
CA GLN A 497 26.35 14.46 -20.39
C GLN A 497 26.40 12.95 -20.64
N LYS A 498 27.36 12.49 -21.43
CA LYS A 498 27.47 11.06 -21.81
C LYS A 498 27.76 10.13 -20.64
N SER A 499 28.57 10.59 -19.66
CA SER A 499 28.94 9.80 -18.47
C SER A 499 27.82 9.58 -17.48
N GLN A 500 26.78 10.44 -17.49
CA GLN A 500 25.59 10.36 -16.65
C GLN A 500 24.36 9.80 -17.41
N SER A 501 24.44 9.71 -18.75
CA SER A 501 23.37 9.16 -19.60
C SER A 501 23.56 7.67 -19.76
N ARG A 502 22.50 6.87 -19.60
CA ARG A 502 22.54 5.40 -19.57
C ARG A 502 21.34 4.76 -20.24
N ASP A 503 21.56 3.57 -20.79
CA ASP A 503 20.52 2.69 -21.32
C ASP A 503 20.54 1.38 -20.53
N TYR A 504 19.35 0.89 -20.15
CA TYR A 504 19.14 -0.34 -19.41
C TYR A 504 18.27 -1.29 -20.22
N ASN A 505 18.60 -2.58 -20.18
CA ASN A 505 17.86 -3.66 -20.81
C ASN A 505 17.70 -4.78 -19.79
N ASP A 506 16.54 -4.84 -19.14
CA ASP A 506 16.35 -5.70 -17.98
C ASP A 506 15.22 -6.70 -18.17
N LEU A 507 15.40 -7.88 -17.62
CA LEU A 507 14.37 -8.93 -17.51
C LEU A 507 13.97 -9.10 -16.05
N PHE A 508 12.68 -9.01 -15.76
CA PHE A 508 12.11 -9.15 -14.43
C PHE A 508 11.21 -10.39 -14.35
N PRO A 509 11.77 -11.55 -13.95
CA PRO A 509 10.99 -12.75 -13.73
C PRO A 509 10.17 -12.67 -12.43
N SER A 510 8.99 -13.30 -12.44
CA SER A 510 8.17 -13.53 -11.26
C SER A 510 7.58 -14.93 -11.29
N LEU A 511 7.57 -15.59 -10.15
CA LEU A 511 6.95 -16.91 -9.97
C LEU A 511 6.26 -16.95 -8.62
N ASN A 512 5.05 -17.48 -8.59
CA ASN A 512 4.37 -17.81 -7.35
C ASN A 512 3.71 -19.19 -7.49
N ILE A 513 3.96 -20.07 -6.54
CA ILE A 513 3.36 -21.40 -6.45
C ILE A 513 2.63 -21.49 -5.11
N SER A 514 1.36 -21.86 -5.15
CA SER A 514 0.53 -22.00 -3.96
C SER A 514 -0.08 -23.37 -3.89
N TYR A 515 -0.13 -23.93 -2.70
CA TYR A 515 -0.75 -25.20 -2.38
C TYR A 515 -1.91 -24.99 -1.40
N HIS A 516 -3.10 -25.46 -1.78
CA HIS A 516 -4.34 -25.38 -1.02
C HIS A 516 -4.76 -26.80 -0.59
N PRO A 517 -4.24 -27.33 0.52
CA PRO A 517 -4.62 -28.69 0.97
C PRO A 517 -6.12 -28.80 1.26
N ASN A 518 -6.72 -27.72 1.78
CA ASN A 518 -8.16 -27.60 2.09
C ASN A 518 -8.54 -26.10 2.12
N ASP A 519 -9.82 -25.80 2.39
CA ASP A 519 -10.39 -24.44 2.36
C ASP A 519 -9.86 -23.49 3.45
N VAL A 520 -9.22 -24.02 4.50
CA VAL A 520 -8.72 -23.22 5.64
C VAL A 520 -7.19 -23.11 5.68
N SER A 521 -6.50 -23.75 4.74
CA SER A 521 -5.05 -23.80 4.67
C SER A 521 -4.55 -23.34 3.32
N ASN A 522 -3.52 -22.51 3.32
CA ASN A 522 -2.80 -22.10 2.12
C ASN A 522 -1.31 -21.99 2.45
N ILE A 523 -0.46 -22.41 1.53
CA ILE A 523 0.98 -22.21 1.56
C ILE A 523 1.38 -21.70 0.17
N SER A 524 1.99 -20.53 0.12
CA SER A 524 2.44 -19.89 -1.11
C SER A 524 3.92 -19.56 -1.01
N LEU A 525 4.68 -19.90 -2.04
CA LEU A 525 6.09 -19.59 -2.19
C LEU A 525 6.29 -18.80 -3.49
N GLY A 526 6.93 -17.65 -3.40
CA GLY A 526 7.13 -16.74 -4.51
C GLY A 526 8.58 -16.33 -4.69
N TYR A 527 8.96 -16.06 -5.93
CA TYR A 527 10.19 -15.38 -6.31
C TYR A 527 9.86 -14.19 -7.18
N ARG A 528 10.56 -13.08 -6.98
CA ARG A 528 10.45 -11.90 -7.82
C ARG A 528 11.73 -11.08 -7.80
N GLN A 529 12.11 -10.55 -8.96
CA GLN A 529 13.10 -9.49 -9.10
C GLN A 529 12.40 -8.14 -9.21
N THR A 530 12.88 -7.15 -8.46
CA THR A 530 12.40 -5.76 -8.52
C THR A 530 13.57 -4.80 -8.69
N VAL A 531 13.29 -3.59 -9.21
CA VAL A 531 14.25 -2.51 -9.35
C VAL A 531 13.83 -1.30 -8.53
N ARG A 532 14.80 -0.56 -7.96
CA ARG A 532 14.62 0.80 -7.47
C ARG A 532 15.38 1.73 -8.40
N ARG A 533 14.65 2.61 -9.06
CA ARG A 533 15.22 3.70 -9.85
C ARG A 533 15.43 4.90 -8.94
N PRO A 534 16.56 5.62 -9.05
CA PRO A 534 16.74 6.89 -8.33
C PRO A 534 15.61 7.87 -8.67
N ASN A 535 15.17 8.65 -7.69
CA ASN A 535 14.26 9.76 -7.98
C ASN A 535 15.02 10.94 -8.61
N TYR A 536 14.32 11.88 -9.24
CA TYR A 536 14.97 13.01 -9.93
C TYR A 536 15.71 13.96 -8.99
N GLY A 537 15.32 14.04 -7.71
CA GLY A 537 16.04 14.79 -6.69
C GLY A 537 17.38 14.13 -6.30
N GLU A 538 17.44 12.78 -6.28
CA GLU A 538 18.70 12.06 -6.04
C GLU A 538 19.69 12.17 -7.21
N LEU A 539 19.20 12.47 -8.41
CA LEU A 539 19.96 12.49 -9.67
C LEU A 539 20.50 13.85 -10.07
N ASN A 540 20.52 14.82 -9.20
CA ASN A 540 21.15 16.11 -9.46
C ASN A 540 22.50 16.22 -8.74
N ASP A 541 23.44 16.99 -9.29
CA ASP A 541 24.75 17.22 -8.69
C ASP A 541 24.81 18.53 -7.88
N ASN A 542 23.65 19.15 -7.64
CA ASN A 542 23.60 20.41 -6.90
C ASN A 542 23.90 20.17 -5.42
N ILE A 543 24.78 20.99 -4.86
CA ILE A 543 25.06 21.03 -3.44
C ILE A 543 24.06 21.96 -2.77
N GLU A 544 23.34 21.46 -1.75
CA GLU A 544 22.43 22.25 -0.91
C GLU A 544 23.06 22.49 0.45
N TYR A 545 23.17 23.74 0.83
CA TYR A 545 23.65 24.19 2.13
C TYR A 545 22.58 23.94 3.19
N GLN A 546 22.91 23.22 4.23
CA GLN A 546 22.03 23.00 5.38
C GLN A 546 22.52 23.77 6.63
N SER A 547 23.83 23.83 6.81
CA SER A 547 24.51 24.62 7.83
C SER A 547 25.97 24.80 7.41
N ARG A 548 26.75 25.63 8.14
CA ARG A 548 28.17 25.86 7.91
C ARG A 548 29.01 24.59 7.76
N TYR A 549 28.64 23.52 8.46
CA TYR A 549 29.40 22.27 8.53
C TYR A 549 28.67 21.07 7.92
N TYR A 550 27.50 21.26 7.30
CA TYR A 550 26.70 20.17 6.80
C TYR A 550 26.01 20.51 5.47
N TYR A 551 26.36 19.78 4.43
CA TYR A 551 25.85 19.94 3.09
C TYR A 551 25.17 18.64 2.61
N VAL A 552 24.21 18.77 1.68
CA VAL A 552 23.51 17.66 1.06
C VAL A 552 23.67 17.74 -0.45
N GLN A 553 23.91 16.61 -1.09
CA GLN A 553 24.07 16.54 -2.54
C GLN A 553 23.39 15.27 -3.08
N GLY A 554 22.78 15.39 -4.26
CA GLY A 554 22.41 14.22 -5.07
C GLY A 554 23.64 13.65 -5.78
N ASN A 555 23.39 12.75 -6.75
CA ASN A 555 24.46 12.13 -7.53
C ASN A 555 23.90 11.67 -8.88
N SER A 556 24.22 12.39 -9.93
CA SER A 556 23.80 12.08 -11.29
C SER A 556 24.38 10.76 -11.85
N LYS A 557 25.35 10.16 -11.14
CA LYS A 557 26.00 8.90 -11.50
C LYS A 557 25.37 7.66 -10.85
N LEU A 558 24.28 7.82 -10.10
CA LEU A 558 23.60 6.70 -9.46
C LEU A 558 23.14 5.66 -10.49
N ASP A 559 23.34 4.40 -10.15
CA ASP A 559 22.83 3.25 -10.87
C ASP A 559 21.50 2.74 -10.26
N TYR A 560 20.81 1.88 -10.99
CA TYR A 560 19.64 1.19 -10.50
C TYR A 560 20.02 0.17 -9.40
N SER A 561 19.17 0.06 -8.40
CA SER A 561 19.28 -0.96 -7.36
C SER A 561 18.35 -2.13 -7.67
N TYR A 562 18.85 -3.35 -7.60
CA TYR A 562 18.09 -4.56 -7.88
C TYR A 562 17.88 -5.39 -6.61
N THR A 563 16.67 -5.92 -6.44
CA THR A 563 16.36 -6.82 -5.33
C THR A 563 15.77 -8.12 -5.86
N ASN A 564 16.40 -9.24 -5.54
CA ASN A 564 15.88 -10.59 -5.74
C ASN A 564 15.24 -11.07 -4.44
N SER A 565 13.93 -11.32 -4.45
CA SER A 565 13.15 -11.66 -3.25
C SER A 565 12.58 -13.06 -3.35
N ILE A 566 12.84 -13.89 -2.32
CA ILE A 566 12.12 -15.13 -2.06
C ILE A 566 11.10 -14.86 -0.98
N ASN A 567 9.85 -15.21 -1.23
CA ASN A 567 8.70 -14.80 -0.46
C ASN A 567 7.86 -16.01 -0.06
N MET A 568 7.37 -16.03 1.17
CA MET A 568 6.46 -17.06 1.70
C MET A 568 5.24 -16.40 2.33
N LEU A 569 4.06 -16.98 2.08
CA LEU A 569 2.83 -16.66 2.80
C LEU A 569 2.12 -17.98 3.12
N ALA A 570 1.91 -18.27 4.40
CA ALA A 570 1.17 -19.44 4.82
C ALA A 570 0.02 -19.04 5.74
N SER A 571 -1.05 -19.84 5.75
CA SER A 571 -2.17 -19.65 6.67
C SER A 571 -2.82 -20.97 7.05
N TYR A 572 -3.28 -21.00 8.29
CA TYR A 572 -4.15 -22.06 8.83
C TYR A 572 -5.20 -21.43 9.73
N LYS A 573 -6.46 -21.48 9.32
CA LYS A 573 -7.58 -20.80 10.02
C LYS A 573 -7.25 -19.31 10.25
N ASN A 574 -7.16 -18.89 11.50
CA ASN A 574 -6.90 -17.50 11.91
C ASN A 574 -5.41 -17.18 12.13
N LEU A 575 -4.52 -18.16 11.93
CA LEU A 575 -3.07 -17.99 12.03
C LEU A 575 -2.49 -17.73 10.64
N ARG A 576 -1.56 -16.78 10.52
CA ARG A 576 -0.83 -16.45 9.30
C ARG A 576 0.65 -16.33 9.58
N LEU A 577 1.44 -16.76 8.61
CA LEU A 577 2.89 -16.63 8.59
C LEU A 577 3.29 -15.94 7.29
N ILE A 578 4.14 -14.92 7.39
CA ILE A 578 4.80 -14.28 6.25
C ILE A 578 6.31 -14.40 6.41
N GLY A 579 7.03 -14.60 5.31
CA GLY A 579 8.49 -14.61 5.29
C GLY A 579 9.04 -13.93 4.05
N SER A 580 10.24 -13.35 4.16
CA SER A 580 11.01 -12.85 3.01
C SER A 580 12.51 -13.03 3.23
N LEU A 581 13.19 -13.29 2.12
CA LEU A 581 14.64 -13.24 2.00
C LEU A 581 14.96 -12.42 0.75
N ASP A 582 15.58 -11.27 0.96
CA ASP A 582 15.94 -10.32 -0.09
C ASP A 582 17.46 -10.32 -0.29
N PHE A 583 17.89 -10.42 -1.53
CA PHE A 583 19.27 -10.18 -1.98
C PHE A 583 19.27 -8.83 -2.70
N VAL A 584 19.85 -7.83 -2.07
CA VAL A 584 19.85 -6.45 -2.56
C VAL A 584 21.21 -6.13 -3.15
N ASN A 585 21.22 -5.62 -4.37
CA ASN A 585 22.41 -5.20 -5.11
C ASN A 585 22.31 -3.69 -5.36
N ASP A 586 23.43 -2.99 -5.12
CA ASP A 586 23.60 -1.56 -5.40
C ASP A 586 22.52 -0.65 -4.78
N ASP A 587 22.14 -0.93 -3.52
CA ASP A 587 21.10 -0.12 -2.85
C ASP A 587 21.53 1.35 -2.74
N ILE A 588 20.57 2.26 -2.88
CA ILE A 588 20.85 3.70 -2.84
C ILE A 588 20.61 4.20 -1.43
N ALA A 589 21.64 4.78 -0.80
CA ALA A 589 21.55 5.37 0.52
C ALA A 589 22.33 6.68 0.63
N MET A 590 21.94 7.51 1.61
CA MET A 590 22.67 8.74 1.93
C MET A 590 23.91 8.40 2.75
N LYS A 591 25.08 8.46 2.12
CA LYS A 591 26.39 8.27 2.75
C LYS A 591 26.89 9.60 3.31
N ARG A 592 27.62 9.55 4.43
CA ARG A 592 28.34 10.67 5.01
C ARG A 592 29.81 10.59 4.61
N SER A 593 30.37 11.71 4.16
CA SER A 593 31.80 11.85 3.85
C SER A 593 32.22 13.31 4.12
N LEU A 594 33.51 13.60 4.11
CA LEU A 594 33.99 14.98 4.07
C LEU A 594 33.85 15.57 2.67
N LEU A 595 33.56 16.85 2.57
CA LEU A 595 33.41 17.56 1.30
C LEU A 595 34.78 17.88 0.71
N GLY A 596 35.14 17.27 -0.41
CA GLY A 596 36.41 17.51 -1.10
C GLY A 596 37.62 17.32 -0.19
N GLU A 597 38.47 18.33 -0.10
CA GLU A 597 39.65 18.38 0.80
C GLU A 597 39.33 19.02 2.17
N SER A 598 38.10 19.43 2.41
CA SER A 598 37.68 19.98 3.70
C SER A 598 37.85 18.94 4.82
N LYS A 599 38.33 19.40 5.98
CA LYS A 599 38.48 18.55 7.17
C LYS A 599 37.30 18.66 8.11
N ASP A 600 36.39 19.60 7.88
CA ASP A 600 35.35 20.04 8.81
C ASP A 600 33.94 20.07 8.21
N ILE A 601 33.77 19.99 6.90
CA ILE A 601 32.45 20.02 6.26
C ILE A 601 32.00 18.58 5.92
N VAL A 602 30.89 18.16 6.49
CA VAL A 602 30.28 16.86 6.21
C VAL A 602 29.31 16.97 5.04
N LEU A 603 29.53 16.15 4.03
CA LEU A 603 28.66 15.97 2.89
C LEU A 603 27.78 14.72 3.06
N SER A 604 26.48 14.88 2.95
CA SER A 604 25.52 13.79 2.82
C SER A 604 25.16 13.59 1.35
N GLN A 605 25.62 12.49 0.74
CA GLN A 605 25.43 12.23 -0.69
C GLN A 605 24.75 10.90 -0.96
N ALA A 606 23.80 10.90 -1.91
CA ALA A 606 23.19 9.66 -2.41
C ALA A 606 24.25 8.81 -3.12
N THR A 607 24.38 7.54 -2.72
CA THR A 607 25.45 6.66 -3.19
C THR A 607 24.92 5.23 -3.31
N ASN A 608 25.35 4.49 -4.35
CA ASN A 608 25.10 3.06 -4.44
C ASN A 608 25.96 2.32 -3.41
N ILE A 609 25.33 1.52 -2.58
CA ILE A 609 25.96 0.75 -1.50
C ILE A 609 26.07 -0.72 -1.92
N SER A 610 27.18 -1.36 -1.55
CA SER A 610 27.48 -2.74 -1.88
C SER A 610 26.38 -3.74 -1.45
N ASN A 611 26.41 -4.92 -2.04
CA ASN A 611 25.42 -5.97 -1.89
C ASN A 611 25.23 -6.44 -0.44
N TYR A 612 23.99 -6.69 -0.06
CA TYR A 612 23.65 -7.23 1.25
C TYR A 612 22.39 -8.11 1.20
N LYS A 613 22.10 -8.76 2.32
CA LYS A 613 20.89 -9.58 2.47
C LYS A 613 20.00 -9.00 3.56
N ARG A 614 18.70 -9.12 3.36
CA ARG A 614 17.67 -8.76 4.34
C ARG A 614 16.67 -9.91 4.47
N TRP A 615 16.24 -10.19 5.68
CA TRP A 615 15.26 -11.22 5.96
C TRP A 615 14.21 -10.75 6.96
N ASN A 616 12.99 -11.30 6.83
CA ASN A 616 11.89 -11.02 7.73
C ASN A 616 11.02 -12.27 7.89
N VAL A 617 10.50 -12.49 9.09
CA VAL A 617 9.51 -13.52 9.41
C VAL A 617 8.47 -12.91 10.33
N GLY A 618 7.18 -13.07 10.02
CA GLY A 618 6.10 -12.52 10.80
C GLY A 618 4.99 -13.54 11.02
N VAL A 619 4.40 -13.51 12.20
CA VAL A 619 3.23 -14.32 12.57
C VAL A 619 2.11 -13.39 13.00
N ASN A 620 0.91 -13.65 12.51
CA ASN A 620 -0.29 -12.94 12.88
C ASN A 620 -1.36 -13.92 13.33
N TRP A 621 -2.06 -13.57 14.41
CA TRP A 621 -3.23 -14.28 14.90
C TRP A 621 -4.31 -13.29 15.31
N TRP A 622 -5.57 -13.64 15.02
CA TRP A 622 -6.74 -12.88 15.45
C TRP A 622 -7.89 -13.85 15.74
N GLN A 623 -8.83 -13.43 16.59
CA GLN A 623 -10.02 -14.20 16.90
C GLN A 623 -11.16 -13.25 17.30
N HIS A 624 -12.41 -13.64 17.01
CA HIS A 624 -13.57 -12.88 17.44
C HIS A 624 -14.29 -13.64 18.57
N PHE A 625 -14.47 -12.96 19.71
CA PHE A 625 -15.11 -13.47 20.92
C PHE A 625 -16.30 -12.57 21.31
N GLY A 626 -17.46 -12.72 20.65
CA GLY A 626 -18.64 -11.90 20.95
C GLY A 626 -18.40 -10.42 20.67
N ILE A 627 -18.26 -9.60 21.70
CA ILE A 627 -17.98 -8.17 21.58
C ILE A 627 -16.50 -7.84 21.46
N TYR A 628 -15.62 -8.79 21.67
CA TYR A 628 -14.18 -8.59 21.74
C TYR A 628 -13.44 -9.27 20.59
N THR A 629 -12.54 -8.54 19.96
CA THR A 629 -11.69 -9.06 18.88
C THR A 629 -10.25 -8.66 19.15
N PRO A 630 -9.41 -9.57 19.70
CA PRO A 630 -7.97 -9.41 19.76
C PRO A 630 -7.33 -9.64 18.39
N TYR A 631 -6.27 -8.89 18.11
CA TYR A 631 -5.36 -9.02 17.01
C TYR A 631 -3.93 -8.97 17.55
N LEU A 632 -3.13 -9.98 17.23
CA LEU A 632 -1.73 -10.09 17.61
C LEU A 632 -0.86 -10.29 16.38
N GLU A 633 0.23 -9.56 16.27
CA GLU A 633 1.24 -9.72 15.24
C GLU A 633 2.63 -9.60 15.86
N ILE A 634 3.51 -10.53 15.54
CA ILE A 634 4.92 -10.53 15.92
C ILE A 634 5.75 -10.68 14.66
N GLY A 635 6.71 -9.80 14.48
CA GLY A 635 7.66 -9.81 13.38
C GLY A 635 9.09 -9.84 13.89
N LEU A 636 9.91 -10.66 13.26
CA LEU A 636 11.36 -10.70 13.39
C LEU A 636 11.98 -10.31 12.06
N GLY A 637 13.06 -9.55 12.09
CA GLY A 637 13.78 -9.19 10.88
C GLY A 637 15.22 -8.79 11.15
N GLY A 638 15.98 -8.68 10.09
CA GLY A 638 17.38 -8.26 10.15
C GLY A 638 18.01 -8.15 8.78
N GLN A 639 19.25 -7.76 8.77
CA GLN A 639 20.11 -7.72 7.58
C GLN A 639 21.44 -8.40 7.87
N THR A 640 22.14 -8.80 6.80
CA THR A 640 23.54 -9.21 6.84
C THR A 640 24.32 -8.21 6.03
N PHE A 641 24.87 -7.21 6.70
CA PHE A 641 25.56 -6.08 6.09
C PHE A 641 26.78 -5.67 6.90
N SER A 642 27.89 -5.40 6.21
CA SER A 642 29.12 -4.88 6.81
C SER A 642 29.59 -3.67 6.03
N TYR A 643 30.06 -2.66 6.71
CA TYR A 643 30.58 -1.46 6.11
C TYR A 643 31.79 -0.93 6.92
N THR A 644 32.71 -0.23 6.27
CA THR A 644 33.89 0.32 6.92
C THR A 644 33.51 1.45 7.87
N TYR A 645 33.97 1.35 9.11
CA TYR A 645 33.89 2.40 10.13
C TYR A 645 35.20 2.42 10.90
N MET A 646 35.88 3.57 10.93
CA MET A 646 37.23 3.73 11.54
C MET A 646 38.21 2.68 10.96
N ASP A 647 38.29 2.56 9.64
CA ASP A 647 39.12 1.61 8.86
C ASP A 647 38.91 0.13 9.19
N THR A 648 37.92 -0.19 9.98
CA THR A 648 37.58 -1.57 10.33
C THR A 648 36.22 -1.98 9.81
N PRO A 649 35.99 -3.23 9.39
CA PRO A 649 34.66 -3.73 9.07
C PRO A 649 33.76 -3.73 10.30
N TYR A 650 32.69 -2.94 10.28
CA TYR A 650 31.64 -2.94 11.29
C TYR A 650 30.42 -3.71 10.79
N HIS A 651 29.85 -4.58 11.64
CA HIS A 651 28.74 -5.46 11.29
C HIS A 651 27.42 -4.91 11.80
N PHE A 652 26.51 -4.57 10.88
CA PHE A 652 25.16 -4.06 11.18
C PHE A 652 24.12 -5.17 11.10
N ASN A 653 24.30 -6.25 11.85
CA ASN A 653 23.58 -7.53 11.67
C ASN A 653 22.57 -7.86 12.78
N HIS A 654 22.36 -6.97 13.76
CA HIS A 654 21.45 -7.26 14.87
C HIS A 654 20.03 -7.46 14.41
N PRO A 655 19.35 -8.57 14.76
CA PRO A 655 17.95 -8.76 14.47
C PRO A 655 17.10 -7.81 15.31
N TYR A 656 15.91 -7.48 14.81
CA TYR A 656 14.93 -6.69 15.51
C TYR A 656 13.61 -7.45 15.67
N VAL A 657 12.82 -7.04 16.67
CA VAL A 657 11.49 -7.57 16.97
C VAL A 657 10.49 -6.43 16.84
N ASN A 658 9.40 -6.67 16.12
CA ASN A 658 8.23 -5.80 16.12
C ASN A 658 7.04 -6.57 16.65
N PHE A 659 6.13 -5.91 17.38
CA PHE A 659 4.85 -6.50 17.70
C PHE A 659 3.72 -5.47 17.60
N LYS A 660 2.51 -5.96 17.30
CA LYS A 660 1.26 -5.19 17.34
C LYS A 660 0.24 -5.95 18.17
N VAL A 661 -0.40 -5.25 19.06
CA VAL A 661 -1.48 -5.75 19.91
C VAL A 661 -2.65 -4.78 19.76
N HIS A 662 -3.68 -5.21 19.03
CA HIS A 662 -4.88 -4.41 18.85
C HIS A 662 -6.05 -5.10 19.53
N ASN A 663 -6.84 -4.34 20.27
CA ASN A 663 -7.99 -4.83 21.00
C ASN A 663 -9.20 -4.02 20.60
N THR A 664 -10.16 -4.64 19.90
CA THR A 664 -11.38 -3.97 19.48
C THR A 664 -12.57 -4.52 20.27
N PHE A 665 -13.37 -3.61 20.84
CA PHE A 665 -14.60 -3.91 21.55
C PHE A 665 -15.78 -3.30 20.78
N GLU A 666 -16.71 -4.15 20.36
CA GLU A 666 -17.96 -3.74 19.73
C GLU A 666 -19.05 -3.64 20.78
N LEU A 667 -19.53 -2.44 21.00
CA LEU A 667 -20.60 -2.19 21.95
C LEU A 667 -21.95 -2.02 21.22
N LYS A 668 -23.02 -1.96 21.98
CA LYS A 668 -24.37 -1.74 21.42
C LYS A 668 -24.46 -0.38 20.72
N ASN A 669 -25.42 -0.24 19.82
CA ASN A 669 -25.72 0.99 19.10
C ASN A 669 -24.56 1.49 18.20
N ASP A 670 -23.84 0.57 17.54
CA ASP A 670 -22.73 0.86 16.62
C ASP A 670 -21.62 1.74 17.21
N PHE A 671 -21.36 1.55 18.51
CA PHE A 671 -20.23 2.15 19.20
C PHE A 671 -19.08 1.14 19.27
N SER A 672 -17.86 1.56 18.98
CA SER A 672 -16.68 0.73 19.12
C SER A 672 -15.52 1.45 19.80
N ILE A 673 -14.73 0.68 20.54
CA ILE A 673 -13.52 1.11 21.23
C ILE A 673 -12.39 0.26 20.68
N THR A 674 -11.31 0.90 20.22
CA THR A 674 -10.12 0.17 19.77
C THR A 674 -8.88 0.73 20.46
N LEU A 675 -8.10 -0.16 21.08
CA LEU A 675 -6.79 0.12 21.64
C LEU A 675 -5.73 -0.49 20.72
N PHE A 676 -4.82 0.34 20.21
CA PHE A 676 -3.66 -0.05 19.43
C PHE A 676 -2.40 0.13 20.27
N VAL A 677 -1.54 -0.87 20.28
CA VAL A 677 -0.21 -0.82 20.88
C VAL A 677 0.76 -1.47 19.89
N ASP A 678 1.60 -0.66 19.26
CA ASP A 678 2.62 -1.11 18.34
C ASP A 678 4.01 -0.83 18.91
N TYR A 679 4.88 -1.80 18.82
CA TYR A 679 6.29 -1.70 19.16
C TYR A 679 7.14 -2.01 17.95
N TYR A 680 8.06 -1.15 17.65
CA TYR A 680 9.09 -1.32 16.64
C TYR A 680 10.44 -1.35 17.35
N GLY A 681 11.08 -2.51 17.37
CA GLY A 681 12.35 -2.71 18.04
C GLY A 681 13.49 -1.96 17.33
N LYS A 682 14.59 -1.78 18.07
CA LYS A 682 15.84 -1.24 17.52
C LYS A 682 16.23 -2.01 16.27
N ASN A 683 16.50 -1.30 15.18
CA ASN A 683 16.77 -1.90 13.89
C ASN A 683 17.91 -1.19 13.13
N TYR A 684 18.43 -1.87 12.11
CA TYR A 684 19.40 -1.34 11.20
C TYR A 684 18.82 -1.23 9.79
N SER A 685 19.17 -0.14 9.09
CA SER A 685 18.95 0.06 7.66
C SER A 685 20.30 0.46 7.07
N LEU A 686 21.01 -0.51 6.48
CA LEU A 686 22.41 -0.40 6.10
C LEU A 686 23.26 0.00 7.32
N PHE A 687 24.02 1.07 7.23
CA PHE A 687 24.89 1.62 8.31
C PHE A 687 24.15 2.56 9.27
N ARG A 688 22.80 2.66 9.16
CA ARG A 688 21.97 3.50 10.04
C ARG A 688 21.25 2.64 11.06
N GLU A 689 21.51 2.90 12.33
CA GLU A 689 20.78 2.36 13.48
C GLU A 689 19.60 3.26 13.84
N VAL A 690 18.46 2.68 14.18
CA VAL A 690 17.28 3.39 14.66
C VAL A 690 16.84 2.77 15.97
N THR A 691 16.64 3.58 17.01
CA THR A 691 16.15 3.12 18.31
C THR A 691 14.72 2.62 18.25
N GLU A 692 14.32 1.87 19.26
CA GLU A 692 12.97 1.38 19.45
C GLU A 692 11.95 2.51 19.50
N GLN A 693 10.72 2.20 19.04
CA GLN A 693 9.62 3.14 19.02
C GLN A 693 8.34 2.46 19.47
N TRP A 694 7.56 3.15 20.30
CA TRP A 694 6.22 2.79 20.68
C TRP A 694 5.22 3.69 19.99
N ASN A 695 4.10 3.11 19.57
CA ASN A 695 2.95 3.84 19.06
C ASN A 695 1.70 3.32 19.77
N THR A 696 0.97 4.21 20.45
CA THR A 696 -0.24 3.86 21.17
C THR A 696 -1.40 4.75 20.74
N GLN A 697 -2.57 4.16 20.53
CA GLN A 697 -3.78 4.90 20.16
C GLN A 697 -4.98 4.30 20.87
N LEU A 698 -5.79 5.15 21.47
CA LEU A 698 -7.14 4.82 21.90
C LEU A 698 -8.12 5.53 20.98
N SER A 699 -8.97 4.76 20.31
CA SER A 699 -9.97 5.27 19.36
C SER A 699 -11.38 4.89 19.81
N LEU A 700 -12.28 5.85 19.82
CA LEU A 700 -13.70 5.71 20.06
C LEU A 700 -14.42 6.07 18.78
N SER A 701 -15.27 5.20 18.25
CA SER A 701 -16.02 5.50 17.02
C SER A 701 -17.50 5.16 17.16
N LYS A 702 -18.34 5.89 16.43
CA LYS A 702 -19.80 5.72 16.44
C LYS A 702 -20.40 6.05 15.07
N ASN A 703 -21.28 5.17 14.60
CA ASN A 703 -22.17 5.46 13.47
C ASN A 703 -23.56 5.88 13.98
N ILE A 704 -24.08 6.96 13.43
CA ILE A 704 -25.45 7.43 13.67
C ILE A 704 -26.09 7.70 12.31
N LYS A 705 -26.84 6.73 11.76
CA LYS A 705 -27.41 6.79 10.40
C LYS A 705 -26.31 7.09 9.36
N SER A 706 -26.39 8.27 8.71
CA SER A 706 -25.44 8.73 7.69
C SER A 706 -24.20 9.44 8.25
N TRP A 707 -24.13 9.63 9.56
CA TRP A 707 -23.03 10.29 10.25
C TRP A 707 -22.08 9.27 10.84
N PHE A 708 -20.79 9.54 10.73
CA PHE A 708 -19.71 8.84 11.40
C PHE A 708 -18.90 9.82 12.25
N PHE A 709 -18.59 9.39 13.47
CA PHE A 709 -17.79 10.15 14.44
C PHE A 709 -16.64 9.27 14.92
N GLU A 710 -15.44 9.81 15.00
CA GLU A 710 -14.27 9.20 15.60
C GLU A 710 -13.53 10.20 16.48
N LEU A 711 -13.25 9.81 17.70
CA LEU A 711 -12.36 10.51 18.64
C LEU A 711 -11.20 9.59 18.95
N SER A 712 -9.98 10.03 18.67
CA SER A 712 -8.77 9.27 18.95
C SER A 712 -7.78 10.08 19.76
N VAL A 713 -7.07 9.40 20.66
CA VAL A 713 -5.98 9.96 21.45
C VAL A 713 -4.73 9.16 21.17
N ASN A 714 -3.71 9.83 20.63
CA ASN A 714 -2.50 9.21 20.12
C ASN A 714 -1.31 9.44 21.07
N ASN A 715 -0.52 8.39 21.31
CA ASN A 715 0.78 8.41 21.98
C ASN A 715 0.81 9.07 23.36
N VAL A 716 -0.31 9.08 24.10
CA VAL A 716 -0.40 9.71 25.43
C VAL A 716 0.49 9.02 26.44
N LEU A 717 0.54 7.68 26.41
CA LEU A 717 1.33 6.88 27.35
C LEU A 717 2.83 6.88 27.02
N CYS A 718 3.15 6.87 25.72
CA CYS A 718 4.53 6.77 25.22
C CYS A 718 4.74 7.78 24.11
N PRO A 719 5.32 8.97 24.36
CA PRO A 719 5.67 9.90 23.29
C PRO A 719 6.66 9.23 22.35
N ARG A 720 6.35 9.25 21.05
CA ARG A 720 7.18 8.64 20.03
C ARG A 720 8.37 9.55 19.72
N SER A 721 9.46 9.37 20.45
CA SER A 721 10.77 9.92 20.11
C SER A 721 11.59 8.90 19.34
N ARG A 722 12.55 9.35 18.58
CA ARG A 722 13.39 8.52 17.73
C ARG A 722 14.82 9.03 17.77
N THR A 723 15.76 8.16 18.06
CA THR A 723 17.18 8.41 17.79
C THR A 723 17.61 7.56 16.61
N SER A 724 18.35 8.14 15.68
CA SER A 724 18.99 7.41 14.59
C SER A 724 20.47 7.75 14.56
N THR A 725 21.33 6.74 14.39
CA THR A 725 22.77 6.89 14.34
C THR A 725 23.30 6.28 13.06
N THR A 726 23.97 7.07 12.25
CA THR A 726 24.65 6.66 11.02
C THR A 726 26.15 6.56 11.28
N ARG A 727 26.75 5.39 11.01
CA ARG A 727 28.19 5.16 11.16
C ARG A 727 28.77 4.74 9.82
N CYS A 728 29.59 5.58 9.24
CA CYS A 728 30.28 5.28 7.97
C CYS A 728 31.60 6.03 7.89
N ASP A 729 32.62 5.35 7.35
CA ASP A 729 34.00 5.85 7.27
C ASP A 729 34.48 6.35 8.65
N TRP A 730 34.83 7.61 8.80
CA TRP A 730 35.26 8.24 10.05
C TRP A 730 34.20 9.16 10.66
N ILE A 731 32.91 8.98 10.26
CA ILE A 731 31.82 9.86 10.69
C ILE A 731 30.80 9.05 11.51
N ASN A 732 30.42 9.62 12.65
CA ASN A 732 29.31 9.17 13.48
C ASN A 732 28.29 10.31 13.59
N ASP A 733 27.13 10.13 12.94
CA ASP A 733 26.07 11.13 12.84
C ASP A 733 24.82 10.61 13.59
N ALA A 734 24.51 11.21 14.74
CA ALA A 734 23.39 10.84 15.60
C ALA A 734 22.33 11.94 15.59
N SER A 735 21.10 11.60 15.33
CA SER A 735 19.95 12.51 15.30
C SER A 735 18.86 12.02 16.25
N TYR A 736 18.53 12.81 17.25
CA TYR A 736 17.33 12.63 18.07
C TYR A 736 16.21 13.48 17.52
N SER A 737 15.00 12.95 17.44
CA SER A 737 13.80 13.63 16.95
C SER A 737 12.62 13.39 17.89
N ASN A 738 11.95 14.46 18.29
CA ASN A 738 10.73 14.46 19.10
C ASN A 738 9.63 15.20 18.33
N ARG A 739 8.86 14.45 17.55
CA ARG A 739 7.76 14.96 16.73
C ARG A 739 6.51 15.21 17.57
N ASP A 740 5.67 16.13 17.09
CA ASP A 740 4.34 16.41 17.64
C ASP A 740 3.34 15.28 17.29
N ASN A 741 3.54 14.11 17.89
CA ASN A 741 2.73 12.91 17.66
C ASN A 741 1.81 12.54 18.84
N ARG A 742 1.90 13.30 19.96
CA ARG A 742 0.97 13.21 21.07
C ARG A 742 -0.17 14.17 20.81
N ASN A 743 -1.30 13.65 20.33
CA ASN A 743 -2.40 14.51 19.90
C ASN A 743 -3.77 13.88 20.13
N VAL A 744 -4.79 14.74 20.09
CA VAL A 744 -6.19 14.35 20.02
C VAL A 744 -6.68 14.60 18.60
N PHE A 745 -7.35 13.62 18.05
CA PHE A 745 -7.91 13.63 16.71
C PHE A 745 -9.43 13.47 16.77
N LEU A 746 -10.16 14.31 16.06
CA LEU A 746 -11.60 14.23 15.88
C LEU A 746 -11.91 14.19 14.39
N LEU A 747 -12.71 13.21 13.96
CA LEU A 747 -13.26 13.11 12.61
C LEU A 747 -14.78 13.09 12.67
N VAL A 748 -15.42 13.92 11.86
CA VAL A 748 -16.85 13.90 11.60
C VAL A 748 -17.05 13.75 10.10
N SER A 749 -17.84 12.77 9.69
CA SER A 749 -18.15 12.53 8.29
C SER A 749 -19.65 12.30 8.10
N TYR A 750 -20.19 12.84 7.02
CA TYR A 750 -21.56 12.63 6.58
C TYR A 750 -21.58 12.03 5.18
N SER A 751 -22.33 10.95 4.99
CA SER A 751 -22.45 10.27 3.70
C SER A 751 -23.92 10.02 3.36
N PHE A 752 -24.33 10.38 2.15
CA PHE A 752 -25.68 10.10 1.66
C PHE A 752 -25.61 9.40 0.30
N ASN A 753 -26.35 8.34 0.10
CA ASN A 753 -26.38 7.53 -1.14
C ASN A 753 -24.99 7.29 -1.77
N TYR A 754 -23.92 7.43 -0.99
CA TYR A 754 -22.53 7.35 -1.47
C TYR A 754 -22.12 5.87 -1.53
N LYS A 755 -22.44 5.24 -2.65
CA LYS A 755 -21.97 3.90 -3.00
C LYS A 755 -21.48 3.98 -4.44
N GLN A 756 -20.28 3.55 -4.80
CA GLN A 756 -19.73 3.61 -6.16
C GLN A 756 -19.94 2.28 -6.90
N LYS A 757 -20.63 2.27 -8.04
CA LYS A 757 -21.01 1.03 -8.76
C LYS A 757 -20.19 0.72 -10.02
N ARG A 758 -19.40 1.62 -10.58
CA ARG A 758 -18.84 1.43 -11.92
C ARG A 758 -17.32 1.48 -11.99
N HIS A 759 -16.79 0.93 -13.10
CA HIS A 759 -15.37 0.98 -13.44
C HIS A 759 -14.80 2.37 -13.21
N GLN A 760 -13.86 2.46 -12.28
CA GLN A 760 -13.00 3.63 -12.15
C GLN A 760 -11.72 3.41 -12.95
N ALA A 761 -11.09 4.50 -13.36
CA ALA A 761 -9.85 4.55 -14.10
C ALA A 761 -8.79 3.60 -13.51
N ASN A 762 -8.18 2.82 -14.37
CA ASN A 762 -7.01 2.02 -14.04
C ASN A 762 -5.75 2.83 -14.37
N THR A 763 -5.35 3.75 -13.50
CA THR A 763 -4.05 4.39 -13.65
C THR A 763 -2.95 3.37 -13.35
N LYS A 764 -1.96 3.21 -14.21
CA LYS A 764 -1.01 2.08 -14.14
C LYS A 764 0.46 2.48 -13.99
N SER A 765 0.85 3.69 -14.38
CA SER A 765 2.27 4.10 -14.33
C SER A 765 2.79 4.29 -12.92
N ASN A 766 3.96 3.77 -12.60
CA ASN A 766 4.67 4.00 -11.36
C ASN A 766 5.67 5.16 -11.41
N GLU A 767 6.03 5.60 -12.62
CA GLU A 767 7.04 6.66 -12.80
C GLU A 767 6.65 7.99 -12.14
N ILE A 768 5.35 8.21 -11.88
CA ILE A 768 4.87 9.41 -11.14
C ILE A 768 5.54 9.55 -9.76
N ARG A 769 5.87 8.45 -9.08
CA ARG A 769 6.50 8.50 -7.75
C ARG A 769 7.93 9.05 -7.74
N ARG A 770 8.54 9.24 -8.89
CA ARG A 770 9.90 9.76 -9.04
C ARG A 770 9.97 11.28 -9.08
N PHE A 771 8.82 11.94 -9.24
CA PHE A 771 8.66 13.38 -9.20
C PHE A 771 8.33 13.86 -7.77
#